data_129c0271768a69da6d6687bc08db2cea
#
_entry.id   129c0271768a69da6d6687bc08db2cea
#
_cell.length_a   1.000
_cell.length_b   1.000
_cell.length_c   1.000
_cell.angle_alpha   90.00
_cell.angle_beta   90.00
_cell.angle_gamma   90.00
#
_symmetry.space_group_name_H-M   'P 1'
#
loop_
_entity.id
_entity.type
_entity.pdbx_description
1 polymer ?
#
loop_
_entity_poly.entity_id
_entity_poly.type
_entity_poly.pdbx_seq_one_letter_code
_entity_poly.pdbx_strand_id
1 'polypeptide(L)'
;MSRYIHLIGLWILALAMVGCQEEEDSALTDGTGLLISLTNDVEVTTKSTPKELGEPLKQKFKLKVVNDATPSLKYYEGNYKEGLKVSTPEGRFRLTAEYGTNPILALNDPYYKGDTIAEVEKDKTTSVSISCKVANALTSVVFGEPTEGQDFTADFSDYRVDVFVEEDENHTYVAPVEIKDNGKSAYYRAGTIPTFTFVGTVKGTVKPYTFKLENDKLKDAANFAAGKHCIITLTMAKAEAGLKVEVSKVKVEKVDINKTIPLDWLPKPKLEASKAFENNTLSIVETQTVSDALVKLNTATGLQDLKMKFRFTDEQFASLNDKEYLLSNAEDKAAIEEALGIQLPTIGEKGQVIDFTSVVNKLLTNNGETTENTVELDVKSNNRWSSEDTEANRVYTLRCEKPEFGVSVYPGNIWTKEFTMNPLDKSQVTKGNYDIISKDIKYQFSTNNNEWTDLNPDLRKDQLNPGQTYYVRALYRNAIASEAKEVKTYESIQIPNSSLDEGYDISYPKKKNPLYTFKGGWIDTRNALTCHENGVNAFYVSKSSTLPISENNSTVAHMMTIGWGEWNTCVGKKKGSVIYNISAGLVCVGQYEVSSGEIKPKEAYIRPTSISFVYKASPYNGDEYLIQIELVNIVGDKETVIGEGKLQSGNTIPSYTNGSVNVNYNDAYRDLPISHVRVLFKAGTKEDENHLENDFRDASLLNGYTTAYIIGSQFWLDSFTLNYDK
;
A
#
# COMPACT_ATOMS: atom_id res chain seq x y z
N MET A 1 35.68 -18.00 41.16
CA MET A 1 36.49 -19.11 40.60
C MET A 1 36.24 -19.07 39.12
N SER A 2 37.16 -18.51 38.44
CA SER A 2 38.31 -19.06 37.72
C SER A 2 37.85 -19.51 36.31
N ARG A 3 38.14 -18.67 35.25
CA ARG A 3 39.35 -18.80 34.38
C ARG A 3 39.17 -19.87 33.30
N TYR A 4 39.38 -19.74 32.03
CA TYR A 4 40.39 -19.08 31.14
C TYR A 4 39.79 -18.97 29.73
N ILE A 5 39.83 -17.90 28.95
CA ILE A 5 40.92 -17.30 28.13
C ILE A 5 41.73 -18.32 27.26
N HIS A 6 41.59 -18.20 25.96
CA HIS A 6 42.65 -17.98 24.92
C HIS A 6 42.00 -18.17 23.55
N LEU A 7 41.91 -17.21 22.70
CA LEU A 7 42.85 -16.46 21.83
C LEU A 7 43.62 -17.32 20.79
N ILE A 8 43.51 -16.84 19.54
CA ILE A 8 44.43 -16.92 18.37
C ILE A 8 44.10 -17.99 17.31
N GLY A 9 43.96 -17.50 16.10
CA GLY A 9 44.19 -18.23 14.87
C GLY A 9 43.54 -17.62 13.64
N LEU A 10 44.13 -16.51 13.16
CA LEU A 10 43.88 -15.95 11.83
C LEU A 10 44.45 -16.91 10.78
N TRP A 11 43.63 -17.49 9.88
CA TRP A 11 44.09 -17.99 8.57
C TRP A 11 43.10 -17.62 7.50
N ILE A 12 43.56 -16.82 6.56
CA ILE A 12 42.94 -16.46 5.29
C ILE A 12 42.90 -17.73 4.43
N LEU A 13 41.68 -18.12 4.03
CA LEU A 13 41.49 -18.97 2.86
C LEU A 13 40.36 -18.38 2.03
N ALA A 14 40.74 -17.77 0.93
CA ALA A 14 39.84 -17.37 -0.13
C ALA A 14 39.22 -18.61 -0.75
N LEU A 15 37.96 -18.91 -0.46
CA LEU A 15 37.12 -19.76 -1.26
C LEU A 15 36.13 -18.88 -2.00
N ALA A 16 36.27 -18.93 -3.32
CA ALA A 16 35.29 -18.36 -4.24
C ALA A 16 33.92 -19.02 -3.97
N MET A 17 33.04 -18.32 -3.29
CA MET A 17 31.63 -18.65 -3.33
C MET A 17 31.04 -18.05 -4.61
N VAL A 18 30.76 -18.92 -5.56
CA VAL A 18 29.79 -18.65 -6.61
C VAL A 18 28.44 -18.51 -5.91
N GLY A 19 28.12 -17.30 -5.54
CA GLY A 19 26.79 -16.96 -5.07
C GLY A 19 25.82 -17.01 -6.25
N CYS A 20 24.89 -17.95 -6.23
CA CYS A 20 23.63 -17.76 -6.94
C CYS A 20 22.97 -16.52 -6.32
N GLN A 21 23.00 -15.41 -7.00
CA GLN A 21 22.07 -14.31 -6.74
C GLN A 21 20.71 -14.76 -7.26
N GLU A 22 19.80 -15.04 -6.33
CA GLU A 22 18.39 -14.88 -6.60
C GLU A 22 18.16 -13.38 -6.80
N GLU A 23 17.91 -12.98 -8.05
CA GLU A 23 17.49 -11.63 -8.36
C GLU A 23 16.10 -11.40 -7.78
N GLU A 24 16.03 -10.59 -6.73
CA GLU A 24 14.80 -9.92 -6.34
C GLU A 24 14.28 -9.12 -7.53
N ASP A 25 13.00 -9.35 -7.89
CA ASP A 25 12.24 -8.52 -8.82
C ASP A 25 12.16 -7.09 -8.27
N SER A 26 13.17 -6.28 -8.55
CA SER A 26 13.07 -4.84 -8.36
C SER A 26 12.17 -4.29 -9.46
N ALA A 27 10.99 -3.81 -9.07
CA ALA A 27 10.14 -2.98 -9.88
C ALA A 27 10.96 -1.76 -10.36
N LEU A 28 11.44 -1.84 -11.61
CA LEU A 28 12.12 -0.72 -12.25
C LEU A 28 11.09 0.36 -12.58
N THR A 29 11.17 1.47 -11.88
CA THR A 29 10.68 2.78 -12.33
C THR A 29 11.14 3.06 -13.76
N ASP A 30 10.33 3.81 -14.52
CA ASP A 30 10.61 4.23 -15.91
C ASP A 30 12.08 4.61 -16.10
N GLY A 31 12.82 3.74 -16.81
CA GLY A 31 14.25 3.87 -17.07
C GLY A 31 14.61 3.41 -18.47
N THR A 32 15.79 3.78 -18.91
CA THR A 32 16.37 3.41 -20.22
C THR A 32 16.56 1.89 -20.28
N GLY A 33 16.01 1.23 -21.31
CA GLY A 33 16.16 -0.22 -21.45
C GLY A 33 15.31 -0.85 -22.56
N LEU A 34 15.25 -2.19 -22.54
CA LEU A 34 14.57 -3.03 -23.51
C LEU A 34 13.44 -3.82 -22.84
N LEU A 35 12.27 -3.82 -23.43
CA LEU A 35 11.19 -4.77 -23.14
C LEU A 35 11.17 -5.82 -24.27
N ILE A 36 11.50 -7.07 -23.95
CA ILE A 36 11.78 -8.09 -24.96
C ILE A 36 10.64 -9.09 -25.03
N SER A 37 10.16 -9.35 -26.26
CA SER A 37 9.22 -10.40 -26.59
C SER A 37 9.83 -11.38 -27.58
N LEU A 38 9.45 -12.67 -27.50
CA LEU A 38 9.75 -13.66 -28.53
C LEU A 38 8.49 -13.92 -29.36
N THR A 39 8.61 -13.81 -30.67
CA THR A 39 7.62 -14.34 -31.59
C THR A 39 8.18 -15.59 -32.24
N ASN A 40 7.42 -16.67 -32.13
CA ASN A 40 7.71 -17.86 -32.88
C ASN A 40 6.95 -17.74 -34.19
N ASP A 41 7.65 -17.66 -35.31
CA ASP A 41 7.02 -17.85 -36.64
C ASP A 41 6.71 -19.34 -36.88
N VAL A 42 6.52 -20.08 -35.82
CA VAL A 42 6.12 -21.51 -35.86
C VAL A 42 4.62 -21.58 -35.58
N GLU A 43 3.84 -20.86 -36.36
CA GLU A 43 2.44 -21.23 -36.52
C GLU A 43 2.37 -22.19 -37.72
N VAL A 44 1.95 -23.40 -37.41
CA VAL A 44 1.30 -24.33 -38.33
C VAL A 44 2.15 -25.46 -38.87
N THR A 45 1.76 -26.64 -38.44
CA THR A 45 2.05 -27.91 -39.11
C THR A 45 1.38 -27.95 -40.48
N THR A 46 2.14 -27.76 -41.53
CA THR A 46 1.73 -28.18 -42.87
C THR A 46 1.88 -29.72 -42.99
N LYS A 47 1.18 -30.36 -43.90
CA LYS A 47 1.33 -31.84 -44.13
C LYS A 47 2.77 -32.28 -44.40
N SER A 48 3.67 -31.36 -44.68
CA SER A 48 5.09 -31.59 -44.98
C SER A 48 6.01 -31.26 -43.78
N THR A 49 5.49 -30.72 -42.68
CA THR A 49 6.28 -30.42 -41.50
C THR A 49 6.28 -31.64 -40.58
N PRO A 50 7.46 -32.20 -40.23
CA PRO A 50 7.52 -33.32 -39.28
C PRO A 50 6.84 -32.97 -37.95
N LYS A 51 6.06 -33.89 -37.38
CA LYS A 51 5.37 -33.70 -36.10
C LYS A 51 6.33 -33.33 -34.96
N GLU A 52 7.61 -33.67 -35.10
CA GLU A 52 8.64 -33.44 -34.13
C GLU A 52 9.09 -31.99 -34.02
N LEU A 53 8.75 -31.10 -35.00
CA LEU A 53 9.11 -29.69 -34.93
C LEU A 53 8.43 -29.00 -33.77
N GLY A 54 7.21 -29.39 -33.38
CA GLY A 54 6.48 -28.86 -32.23
C GLY A 54 6.61 -27.36 -32.00
N GLU A 55 5.83 -26.80 -31.12
CA GLU A 55 6.06 -25.42 -30.64
C GLU A 55 7.17 -25.42 -29.56
N PRO A 56 8.30 -24.74 -29.82
CA PRO A 56 9.32 -24.63 -28.79
C PRO A 56 8.80 -23.76 -27.63
N LEU A 57 8.95 -24.24 -26.40
CA LEU A 57 8.53 -23.50 -25.21
C LEU A 57 9.34 -22.22 -25.09
N LYS A 58 8.69 -21.06 -25.14
CA LYS A 58 9.33 -19.74 -25.10
C LYS A 58 10.30 -19.60 -23.93
N GLN A 59 9.93 -20.04 -22.73
CA GLN A 59 10.75 -19.96 -21.54
C GLN A 59 12.06 -20.77 -21.58
N LYS A 60 12.22 -21.66 -22.56
CA LYS A 60 13.43 -22.47 -22.75
C LYS A 60 14.43 -21.82 -23.70
N PHE A 61 14.05 -20.76 -24.40
CA PHE A 61 15.00 -20.00 -25.23
C PHE A 61 16.04 -19.33 -24.36
N LYS A 62 17.31 -19.45 -24.73
CA LYS A 62 18.42 -18.69 -24.19
C LYS A 62 18.50 -17.37 -24.94
N LEU A 63 18.36 -16.29 -24.20
CA LEU A 63 18.43 -14.93 -24.72
C LEU A 63 19.76 -14.31 -24.34
N LYS A 64 20.39 -13.58 -25.26
CA LYS A 64 21.58 -12.81 -25.05
C LYS A 64 21.39 -11.41 -25.63
N VAL A 65 21.74 -10.39 -24.83
CA VAL A 65 21.71 -8.98 -25.21
C VAL A 65 23.12 -8.42 -25.07
N VAL A 66 23.68 -7.92 -26.15
CA VAL A 66 25.04 -7.35 -26.18
C VAL A 66 25.02 -5.98 -26.86
N ASN A 67 26.03 -5.17 -26.58
CA ASN A 67 26.25 -3.96 -27.37
C ASN A 67 26.61 -4.33 -28.83
N ASP A 68 25.94 -3.72 -29.80
CA ASP A 68 26.15 -4.08 -31.22
C ASP A 68 27.56 -3.76 -31.74
N ALA A 69 28.14 -2.64 -31.29
CA ALA A 69 29.51 -2.23 -31.64
C ALA A 69 30.58 -2.96 -30.83
N THR A 70 30.27 -3.38 -29.61
CA THR A 70 31.22 -4.06 -28.70
C THR A 70 30.53 -5.31 -28.10
N PRO A 71 30.49 -6.43 -28.83
CA PRO A 71 29.75 -7.63 -28.43
C PRO A 71 30.27 -8.33 -27.15
N SER A 72 31.43 -7.94 -26.65
CA SER A 72 31.95 -8.37 -25.36
C SER A 72 31.22 -7.75 -24.18
N LEU A 73 30.54 -6.61 -24.36
CA LEU A 73 29.70 -5.96 -23.37
C LEU A 73 28.31 -6.61 -23.38
N LYS A 74 28.08 -7.47 -22.41
CA LYS A 74 26.83 -8.18 -22.22
C LYS A 74 25.95 -7.46 -21.19
N TYR A 75 24.67 -7.34 -21.51
CA TYR A 75 23.65 -6.75 -20.64
C TYR A 75 22.67 -7.78 -20.09
N TYR A 76 22.49 -8.89 -20.84
CA TYR A 76 21.72 -10.02 -20.40
C TYR A 76 22.25 -11.31 -21.06
N GLU A 77 22.26 -12.42 -20.31
CA GLU A 77 22.48 -13.77 -20.82
C GLU A 77 21.75 -14.75 -19.89
N GLY A 78 20.65 -15.34 -20.36
CA GLY A 78 19.82 -16.24 -19.56
C GLY A 78 18.62 -16.77 -20.31
N ASN A 79 17.74 -17.49 -19.62
CA ASN A 79 16.50 -17.96 -20.20
C ASN A 79 15.52 -16.80 -20.38
N TYR A 80 14.77 -16.84 -21.48
CA TYR A 80 13.69 -15.87 -21.71
C TYR A 80 12.60 -16.01 -20.65
N LYS A 81 12.10 -14.87 -20.17
CA LYS A 81 10.91 -14.74 -19.32
C LYS A 81 9.93 -13.81 -20.02
N GLU A 82 8.65 -14.08 -19.94
CA GLU A 82 7.63 -13.19 -20.52
C GLU A 82 7.66 -11.83 -19.80
N GLY A 83 7.60 -10.75 -20.60
CA GLY A 83 7.74 -9.40 -20.07
C GLY A 83 9.14 -9.03 -19.59
N LEU A 84 10.18 -9.76 -20.04
CA LEU A 84 11.56 -9.51 -19.65
C LEU A 84 11.99 -8.09 -19.97
N LYS A 85 12.35 -7.34 -18.95
CA LYS A 85 12.97 -6.02 -19.05
C LYS A 85 14.46 -6.14 -18.81
N VAL A 86 15.25 -5.55 -19.70
CA VAL A 86 16.71 -5.49 -19.60
C VAL A 86 17.15 -4.04 -19.54
N SER A 87 17.74 -3.62 -18.44
CA SER A 87 18.30 -2.28 -18.28
C SER A 87 19.58 -2.14 -19.14
N THR A 88 19.60 -1.13 -20.00
CA THR A 88 20.74 -0.82 -20.87
C THR A 88 20.95 0.70 -20.92
N PRO A 89 22.14 1.22 -21.20
CA PRO A 89 22.29 2.62 -21.56
C PRO A 89 21.60 2.92 -22.93
N GLU A 90 21.59 4.18 -23.35
CA GLU A 90 21.25 4.53 -24.72
C GLU A 90 22.25 3.90 -25.71
N GLY A 91 21.79 3.49 -26.90
CA GLY A 91 22.64 2.91 -27.94
C GLY A 91 22.00 1.75 -28.70
N ARG A 92 22.83 1.07 -29.49
CA ARG A 92 22.41 -0.09 -30.32
C ARG A 92 22.80 -1.39 -29.65
N PHE A 93 21.85 -2.32 -29.59
CA PHE A 93 22.01 -3.63 -28.95
C PHE A 93 21.60 -4.73 -29.93
N ARG A 94 22.43 -5.77 -29.99
CA ARG A 94 22.11 -7.01 -30.68
C ARG A 94 21.50 -7.99 -29.70
N LEU A 95 20.34 -8.48 -30.06
CA LEU A 95 19.62 -9.48 -29.27
C LEU A 95 19.60 -10.79 -30.07
N THR A 96 19.99 -11.89 -29.43
CA THR A 96 19.94 -13.24 -30.02
C THR A 96 19.14 -14.16 -29.09
N ALA A 97 18.27 -14.96 -29.65
CA ALA A 97 17.52 -15.98 -28.94
C ALA A 97 17.74 -17.32 -29.60
N GLU A 98 18.08 -18.36 -28.83
CA GLU A 98 18.40 -19.69 -29.33
C GLU A 98 17.72 -20.77 -28.47
N TYR A 99 17.23 -21.82 -29.15
CA TYR A 99 16.67 -23.02 -28.49
C TYR A 99 17.13 -24.27 -29.24
N GLY A 100 17.66 -25.25 -28.50
CA GLY A 100 18.29 -26.46 -29.04
C GLY A 100 19.81 -26.32 -29.06
N THR A 101 20.49 -27.38 -29.50
CA THR A 101 21.96 -27.51 -29.39
C THR A 101 22.71 -27.27 -30.71
N ASN A 102 21.98 -27.19 -31.86
CA ASN A 102 22.53 -27.09 -33.21
C ASN A 102 23.65 -28.14 -33.49
N PRO A 103 23.40 -29.42 -33.30
CA PRO A 103 24.40 -30.47 -33.56
C PRO A 103 24.77 -30.53 -35.04
N ILE A 104 25.93 -31.12 -35.35
CA ILE A 104 26.33 -31.33 -36.74
C ILE A 104 25.33 -32.27 -37.43
N LEU A 105 24.94 -33.37 -36.74
CA LEU A 105 23.93 -34.30 -37.13
C LEU A 105 23.27 -34.91 -35.91
N ALA A 106 21.93 -34.93 -35.86
CA ALA A 106 21.15 -35.60 -34.82
C ALA A 106 19.81 -36.09 -35.36
N LEU A 107 19.17 -37.00 -34.63
CA LEU A 107 17.79 -37.46 -34.94
C LEU A 107 16.82 -36.67 -34.06
N ASN A 108 15.80 -36.05 -34.68
CA ASN A 108 14.74 -35.30 -34.00
C ASN A 108 15.25 -34.15 -33.08
N ASP A 109 16.25 -33.43 -33.47
CA ASP A 109 16.83 -32.32 -32.68
C ASP A 109 16.74 -30.99 -33.45
N PRO A 110 15.58 -30.33 -33.46
CA PRO A 110 15.43 -29.02 -34.10
C PRO A 110 16.17 -27.94 -33.32
N TYR A 111 16.83 -27.03 -34.04
CA TYR A 111 17.47 -25.84 -33.50
C TYR A 111 16.79 -24.61 -34.02
N TYR A 112 16.39 -23.75 -33.10
CA TYR A 112 15.74 -22.47 -33.40
C TYR A 112 16.66 -21.32 -33.07
N LYS A 113 16.67 -20.30 -33.92
CA LYS A 113 17.45 -19.09 -33.72
C LYS A 113 16.72 -17.88 -34.28
N GLY A 114 16.84 -16.77 -33.54
CA GLY A 114 16.44 -15.45 -34.00
C GLY A 114 17.47 -14.43 -33.57
N ASP A 115 17.66 -13.40 -34.37
CA ASP A 115 18.46 -12.23 -34.00
C ASP A 115 17.79 -10.95 -34.50
N THR A 116 18.02 -9.87 -33.77
CA THR A 116 17.54 -8.55 -34.12
C THR A 116 18.45 -7.49 -33.50
N ILE A 117 18.35 -6.25 -34.01
CA ILE A 117 19.04 -5.09 -33.47
C ILE A 117 17.97 -4.10 -33.01
N ALA A 118 18.14 -3.59 -31.79
CA ALA A 118 17.29 -2.56 -31.23
C ALA A 118 18.10 -1.31 -30.91
N GLU A 119 17.52 -0.15 -31.10
CA GLU A 119 18.06 1.15 -30.70
C GLU A 119 17.31 1.65 -29.47
N VAL A 120 18.05 1.96 -28.42
CA VAL A 120 17.51 2.43 -27.13
C VAL A 120 17.83 3.91 -26.97
N GLU A 121 16.81 4.72 -26.76
CA GLU A 121 16.93 6.14 -26.45
C GLU A 121 16.98 6.35 -24.94
N LYS A 122 17.64 7.41 -24.53
CA LYS A 122 17.75 7.80 -23.11
C LYS A 122 16.37 8.00 -22.50
N ASP A 123 16.18 7.51 -21.28
CA ASP A 123 14.96 7.62 -20.46
C ASP A 123 13.71 7.00 -21.14
N LYS A 124 13.92 6.03 -22.04
CA LYS A 124 12.84 5.29 -22.69
C LYS A 124 13.05 3.79 -22.62
N THR A 125 11.95 3.06 -22.51
CA THR A 125 11.93 1.60 -22.67
C THR A 125 11.53 1.28 -24.10
N THR A 126 12.45 0.67 -24.87
CA THR A 126 12.20 0.24 -26.25
C THR A 126 11.62 -1.17 -26.26
N SER A 127 10.44 -1.36 -26.80
CA SER A 127 9.86 -2.69 -27.04
C SER A 127 10.48 -3.33 -28.29
N VAL A 128 10.97 -4.55 -28.16
CA VAL A 128 11.60 -5.29 -29.25
C VAL A 128 11.09 -6.72 -29.31
N SER A 129 10.79 -7.20 -30.52
CA SER A 129 10.39 -8.57 -30.77
C SER A 129 11.46 -9.32 -31.56
N ILE A 130 11.81 -10.52 -31.13
CA ILE A 130 12.76 -11.41 -31.82
C ILE A 130 11.97 -12.52 -32.48
N SER A 131 12.00 -12.59 -33.81
CA SER A 131 11.42 -13.70 -34.58
C SER A 131 12.39 -14.86 -34.65
N CYS A 132 12.04 -15.99 -34.02
CA CYS A 132 12.85 -17.19 -33.99
C CYS A 132 12.36 -18.20 -35.04
N LYS A 133 13.28 -18.71 -35.86
CA LYS A 133 13.01 -19.67 -36.95
C LYS A 133 13.85 -20.92 -36.79
N VAL A 134 13.47 -22.02 -37.45
CA VAL A 134 14.32 -23.22 -37.57
C VAL A 134 15.62 -22.83 -38.27
N ALA A 135 16.73 -23.04 -37.60
CA ALA A 135 18.05 -22.59 -38.06
C ALA A 135 18.97 -23.72 -38.50
N ASN A 136 18.55 -24.96 -38.29
CA ASN A 136 19.18 -26.15 -38.94
C ASN A 136 18.37 -26.59 -40.17
N ALA A 137 18.91 -27.54 -40.93
CA ALA A 137 18.21 -28.22 -42.02
C ALA A 137 17.78 -29.61 -41.57
N LEU A 138 16.82 -30.21 -42.27
CA LEU A 138 16.37 -31.56 -41.94
C LEU A 138 16.04 -32.40 -43.19
N THR A 139 16.12 -33.70 -43.03
CA THR A 139 15.69 -34.67 -44.04
C THR A 139 14.76 -35.71 -43.42
N SER A 140 13.64 -35.97 -44.08
CA SER A 140 12.76 -37.11 -43.83
C SER A 140 12.75 -38.04 -45.03
N VAL A 141 12.46 -39.28 -44.79
CA VAL A 141 12.34 -40.32 -45.83
C VAL A 141 10.93 -40.89 -45.82
N VAL A 142 10.35 -41.00 -47.01
CA VAL A 142 9.06 -41.65 -47.24
C VAL A 142 9.36 -42.97 -47.93
N PHE A 143 8.96 -44.07 -47.34
CA PHE A 143 9.15 -45.42 -47.86
C PHE A 143 7.88 -45.87 -48.60
N GLY A 144 7.90 -45.84 -49.95
CA GLY A 144 6.77 -46.07 -50.80
C GLY A 144 5.86 -44.87 -51.02
N GLU A 145 5.15 -44.83 -52.13
CA GLU A 145 4.07 -43.84 -52.33
C GLU A 145 2.72 -44.50 -51.96
N PRO A 146 1.98 -43.97 -51.00
CA PRO A 146 0.71 -44.54 -50.55
C PRO A 146 -0.35 -44.73 -51.62
N THR A 147 -0.27 -43.95 -52.67
CA THR A 147 -1.19 -43.94 -53.83
C THR A 147 -0.91 -45.12 -54.81
N GLU A 148 0.25 -45.72 -54.74
CA GLU A 148 0.67 -46.82 -55.64
C GLU A 148 0.70 -48.21 -55.00
N GLY A 149 0.25 -48.33 -53.76
CA GLY A 149 0.19 -49.60 -52.99
C GLY A 149 1.56 -50.24 -52.72
N GLN A 150 2.60 -49.43 -52.64
CA GLN A 150 3.95 -49.88 -52.37
C GLN A 150 4.17 -50.00 -50.85
N ASP A 151 4.38 -51.21 -50.37
CA ASP A 151 4.61 -51.56 -48.98
C ASP A 151 5.99 -52.20 -48.81
N PHE A 152 6.95 -51.41 -48.25
CA PHE A 152 8.30 -51.93 -47.96
C PHE A 152 8.28 -53.07 -46.95
N THR A 153 7.27 -53.10 -46.08
CA THR A 153 7.14 -54.16 -45.10
C THR A 153 6.77 -55.52 -45.76
N ALA A 154 6.27 -55.51 -46.97
CA ALA A 154 5.96 -56.78 -47.72
C ALA A 154 7.24 -57.53 -48.11
N ASP A 155 8.27 -56.77 -48.51
CA ASP A 155 9.48 -57.34 -49.09
C ASP A 155 10.72 -57.32 -48.19
N PHE A 156 10.74 -56.40 -47.18
CA PHE A 156 11.84 -56.27 -46.24
C PHE A 156 11.44 -56.65 -44.81
N SER A 157 12.36 -57.29 -44.10
CA SER A 157 12.22 -57.55 -42.65
C SER A 157 12.73 -56.45 -41.80
N ASP A 158 13.68 -55.65 -42.29
CA ASP A 158 14.19 -54.38 -41.72
C ASP A 158 14.63 -53.47 -42.86
N TYR A 159 14.34 -52.16 -42.73
CA TYR A 159 14.78 -51.17 -43.70
C TYR A 159 14.91 -49.80 -43.04
N ARG A 160 15.89 -49.01 -43.54
CA ARG A 160 16.18 -47.67 -43.06
C ARG A 160 17.05 -46.88 -44.04
N VAL A 161 17.20 -45.62 -43.80
CA VAL A 161 18.22 -44.77 -44.46
C VAL A 161 19.20 -44.27 -43.40
N ASP A 162 20.45 -44.65 -43.55
CA ASP A 162 21.55 -44.14 -42.75
C ASP A 162 22.00 -42.79 -43.32
N VAL A 163 22.09 -41.78 -42.47
CA VAL A 163 22.51 -40.42 -42.85
C VAL A 163 23.88 -40.18 -42.28
N PHE A 164 24.79 -39.76 -43.12
CA PHE A 164 26.17 -39.41 -42.78
C PHE A 164 26.44 -37.97 -43.10
N VAL A 165 27.26 -37.34 -42.27
CA VAL A 165 27.96 -36.07 -42.57
C VAL A 165 29.45 -36.33 -42.48
N GLU A 166 30.20 -35.76 -43.42
CA GLU A 166 31.67 -35.78 -43.31
C GLU A 166 32.10 -35.02 -42.04
N GLU A 167 33.33 -35.29 -41.58
CA GLU A 167 33.92 -34.70 -40.40
C GLU A 167 33.70 -33.17 -40.34
N ASP A 168 33.57 -32.63 -39.14
CA ASP A 168 33.50 -31.19 -38.94
C ASP A 168 34.86 -30.48 -39.27
N GLU A 169 34.87 -29.19 -39.22
CA GLU A 169 36.09 -28.36 -39.44
C GLU A 169 37.26 -28.74 -38.51
N ASN A 170 37.01 -29.48 -37.42
CA ASN A 170 37.96 -30.01 -36.46
C ASN A 170 38.31 -31.50 -36.65
N HIS A 171 37.86 -32.11 -37.76
CA HIS A 171 38.04 -33.54 -38.05
C HIS A 171 37.44 -34.48 -37.00
N THR A 172 36.32 -34.04 -36.35
CA THR A 172 35.61 -34.83 -35.36
C THR A 172 34.65 -35.81 -36.05
N TYR A 173 34.75 -37.09 -35.73
CA TYR A 173 33.86 -38.09 -36.23
C TYR A 173 32.43 -37.85 -35.76
N VAL A 174 31.49 -37.82 -36.70
CA VAL A 174 30.07 -37.69 -36.44
C VAL A 174 29.37 -39.04 -36.64
N ALA A 175 28.79 -39.59 -35.61
CA ALA A 175 28.07 -40.82 -35.70
C ALA A 175 26.87 -40.69 -36.65
N PRO A 176 26.64 -41.67 -37.57
CA PRO A 176 25.48 -41.67 -38.43
C PRO A 176 24.18 -41.75 -37.66
N VAL A 177 23.10 -41.19 -38.22
CA VAL A 177 21.76 -41.37 -37.68
C VAL A 177 20.89 -42.21 -38.65
N GLU A 178 19.99 -43.01 -38.08
CA GLU A 178 19.12 -43.89 -38.83
C GLU A 178 17.72 -43.30 -38.96
N ILE A 179 17.25 -43.06 -40.19
CA ILE A 179 15.86 -42.71 -40.46
C ILE A 179 15.12 -44.00 -40.77
N LYS A 180 14.17 -44.36 -39.90
CA LYS A 180 13.28 -45.53 -40.07
C LYS A 180 11.89 -45.05 -40.46
N ASP A 181 11.01 -45.96 -40.83
CA ASP A 181 9.61 -45.67 -41.11
C ASP A 181 8.80 -45.48 -39.82
N ASN A 182 9.16 -44.41 -39.07
CA ASN A 182 8.59 -44.09 -37.76
C ASN A 182 8.32 -42.61 -37.58
N GLY A 183 8.40 -41.83 -38.68
CA GLY A 183 8.13 -40.39 -38.74
C GLY A 183 9.26 -39.52 -38.17
N LYS A 184 10.44 -40.08 -37.84
CA LYS A 184 11.60 -39.34 -37.35
C LYS A 184 12.43 -38.77 -38.51
N SER A 185 13.05 -37.63 -38.29
CA SER A 185 13.86 -36.90 -39.28
C SER A 185 15.28 -36.67 -38.79
N ALA A 186 16.23 -36.69 -39.71
CA ALA A 186 17.60 -36.26 -39.43
C ALA A 186 17.71 -34.75 -39.52
N TYR A 187 18.27 -34.11 -38.46
CA TYR A 187 18.57 -32.70 -38.40
C TYR A 187 20.08 -32.51 -38.48
N TYR A 188 20.52 -31.50 -39.21
CA TYR A 188 21.95 -31.19 -39.35
C TYR A 188 22.20 -29.71 -39.51
N ARG A 189 23.40 -29.28 -39.15
CA ARG A 189 23.82 -27.89 -39.24
C ARG A 189 23.63 -27.37 -40.66
N ALA A 190 22.98 -26.23 -40.79
CA ALA A 190 22.69 -25.61 -42.08
C ALA A 190 23.95 -25.46 -42.94
N GLY A 191 23.85 -25.80 -44.25
CA GLY A 191 24.96 -25.76 -45.18
C GLY A 191 25.81 -27.04 -45.24
N THR A 192 25.58 -27.98 -44.32
CA THR A 192 26.19 -29.33 -44.37
C THR A 192 25.53 -30.15 -45.44
N ILE A 193 26.30 -30.84 -46.33
CA ILE A 193 25.79 -31.74 -47.35
C ILE A 193 25.86 -33.17 -46.79
N PRO A 194 24.73 -33.78 -46.35
CA PRO A 194 24.71 -35.13 -45.84
C PRO A 194 24.75 -36.14 -46.99
N THR A 195 25.23 -37.34 -46.74
CA THR A 195 25.10 -38.50 -47.62
C THR A 195 24.07 -39.48 -47.07
N PHE A 196 23.32 -40.10 -47.93
CA PHE A 196 22.22 -40.97 -47.58
C PHE A 196 22.47 -42.38 -48.13
N THR A 197 22.36 -43.40 -47.29
CA THR A 197 22.56 -44.79 -47.68
C THR A 197 21.34 -45.62 -47.27
N PHE A 198 20.67 -46.22 -48.21
CA PHE A 198 19.63 -47.17 -47.92
C PHE A 198 20.23 -48.50 -47.41
N VAL A 199 19.63 -49.03 -46.34
CA VAL A 199 19.97 -50.32 -45.78
C VAL A 199 18.66 -51.10 -45.64
N GLY A 200 18.57 -52.28 -46.22
CA GLY A 200 17.37 -53.10 -46.14
C GLY A 200 17.70 -54.58 -46.17
N THR A 201 17.05 -55.37 -45.30
CA THR A 201 17.18 -56.82 -45.28
C THR A 201 15.96 -57.45 -45.92
N VAL A 202 16.11 -58.06 -47.07
CA VAL A 202 15.03 -58.73 -47.78
C VAL A 202 14.54 -59.96 -46.97
N LYS A 203 13.21 -60.15 -46.88
CA LYS A 203 12.64 -61.29 -46.18
C LYS A 203 13.17 -62.58 -46.68
N GLY A 204 13.53 -63.47 -45.75
CA GLY A 204 14.15 -64.77 -46.06
C GLY A 204 15.67 -64.74 -46.28
N THR A 205 16.31 -63.54 -46.16
CA THR A 205 17.75 -63.37 -46.17
C THR A 205 18.26 -62.89 -44.83
N VAL A 206 19.56 -63.08 -44.53
CA VAL A 206 20.21 -62.58 -43.28
C VAL A 206 21.17 -61.40 -43.53
N LYS A 207 21.50 -61.15 -44.77
CA LYS A 207 22.48 -60.13 -45.13
C LYS A 207 21.75 -58.86 -45.57
N PRO A 208 22.07 -57.69 -44.96
CA PRO A 208 21.50 -56.41 -45.40
C PRO A 208 22.04 -55.99 -46.77
N TYR A 209 21.17 -55.46 -47.58
CA TYR A 209 21.48 -54.86 -48.85
C TYR A 209 21.68 -53.37 -48.61
N THR A 210 22.81 -52.78 -49.10
CA THR A 210 23.14 -51.41 -48.88
C THR A 210 23.53 -50.71 -50.16
N PHE A 211 23.05 -49.50 -50.42
CA PHE A 211 23.48 -48.64 -51.51
C PHE A 211 23.29 -47.17 -51.17
N LYS A 212 24.15 -46.34 -51.78
CA LYS A 212 24.08 -44.87 -51.64
C LYS A 212 22.93 -44.33 -52.46
N LEU A 213 22.13 -43.45 -51.87
CA LEU A 213 21.07 -42.73 -52.59
C LEU A 213 21.67 -41.62 -53.45
N GLU A 214 21.41 -41.63 -54.74
CA GLU A 214 21.95 -40.65 -55.68
C GLU A 214 20.81 -39.86 -56.33
N ASN A 215 20.90 -38.58 -56.26
CA ASN A 215 20.05 -37.62 -56.94
C ASN A 215 20.77 -36.25 -56.96
N ASP A 216 20.66 -35.50 -58.06
CA ASP A 216 21.34 -34.20 -58.16
C ASP A 216 20.95 -33.19 -57.09
N LYS A 217 19.69 -33.24 -56.67
CA LYS A 217 19.24 -32.41 -55.54
C LYS A 217 19.88 -32.74 -54.21
N LEU A 218 20.36 -33.93 -54.00
CA LEU A 218 21.08 -34.34 -52.77
C LEU A 218 22.53 -33.91 -52.80
N LYS A 219 23.04 -33.35 -53.88
CA LYS A 219 24.41 -32.81 -54.02
C LYS A 219 24.46 -31.29 -53.94
N ASP A 220 23.33 -30.61 -53.93
CA ASP A 220 23.26 -29.13 -53.94
C ASP A 220 23.13 -28.60 -52.50
N ALA A 221 24.14 -27.94 -51.99
CA ALA A 221 24.19 -27.31 -50.67
C ALA A 221 23.02 -26.35 -50.40
N ALA A 222 22.47 -25.73 -51.39
CA ALA A 222 21.34 -24.82 -51.27
C ALA A 222 20.08 -25.56 -50.74
N ASN A 223 19.96 -26.83 -50.97
CA ASN A 223 18.86 -27.67 -50.49
C ASN A 223 18.96 -28.05 -49.01
N PHE A 224 20.11 -27.77 -48.41
CA PHE A 224 20.42 -28.03 -46.98
C PHE A 224 20.72 -26.74 -46.21
N ALA A 225 20.21 -25.64 -46.68
CA ALA A 225 20.28 -24.35 -45.98
C ALA A 225 19.33 -24.32 -44.78
N ALA A 226 19.53 -23.37 -43.87
CA ALA A 226 18.67 -23.17 -42.70
C ALA A 226 17.19 -23.12 -43.04
N GLY A 227 16.38 -23.89 -42.32
CA GLY A 227 14.93 -23.96 -42.51
C GLY A 227 14.52 -24.73 -43.76
N LYS A 228 15.39 -25.49 -44.42
CA LYS A 228 15.05 -26.37 -45.56
C LYS A 228 14.72 -27.76 -45.10
N HIS A 229 13.66 -28.35 -45.63
CA HIS A 229 13.21 -29.69 -45.41
C HIS A 229 13.38 -30.49 -46.72
N CYS A 230 14.32 -31.42 -46.75
CA CYS A 230 14.50 -32.36 -47.83
C CYS A 230 13.66 -33.60 -47.59
N ILE A 231 12.75 -33.94 -48.50
CA ILE A 231 11.91 -35.13 -48.44
C ILE A 231 12.35 -36.07 -49.53
N ILE A 232 12.88 -37.22 -49.14
CA ILE A 232 13.32 -38.28 -50.07
C ILE A 232 12.21 -39.32 -50.13
N THR A 233 11.65 -39.58 -51.32
CA THR A 233 10.70 -40.68 -51.52
C THR A 233 11.44 -41.83 -52.19
N LEU A 234 11.38 -43.01 -51.56
CA LEU A 234 11.92 -44.23 -52.09
C LEU A 234 10.80 -45.11 -52.66
N THR A 235 10.99 -45.66 -53.83
CA THR A 235 10.04 -46.60 -54.42
C THR A 235 10.72 -47.91 -54.77
N MET A 236 9.91 -48.93 -54.89
CA MET A 236 10.38 -50.26 -55.29
C MET A 236 9.93 -50.53 -56.70
N ALA A 237 10.84 -51.01 -57.54
CA ALA A 237 10.56 -51.49 -58.85
C ALA A 237 10.90 -52.99 -58.92
N LYS A 238 10.01 -53.83 -59.53
CA LYS A 238 10.32 -55.23 -59.85
C LYS A 238 11.15 -55.25 -61.12
N ALA A 239 12.41 -55.71 -61.02
CA ALA A 239 13.28 -55.88 -62.19
C ALA A 239 13.37 -57.41 -62.52
N GLU A 240 13.77 -57.73 -63.77
CA GLU A 240 13.90 -59.10 -64.23
C GLU A 240 14.82 -59.98 -63.38
N ALA A 241 15.67 -59.42 -62.55
CA ALA A 241 16.63 -60.11 -61.68
C ALA A 241 16.49 -59.73 -60.19
N GLY A 242 15.34 -59.21 -59.69
CA GLY A 242 15.17 -58.93 -58.29
C GLY A 242 14.43 -57.63 -57.97
N LEU A 243 14.53 -57.19 -56.72
CA LEU A 243 13.96 -55.94 -56.24
C LEU A 243 14.97 -54.80 -56.40
N LYS A 244 14.52 -53.68 -57.01
CA LYS A 244 15.29 -52.46 -57.16
C LYS A 244 14.60 -51.40 -56.32
N VAL A 245 15.33 -50.82 -55.34
CA VAL A 245 14.91 -49.62 -54.63
C VAL A 245 15.57 -48.42 -55.26
N GLU A 246 14.80 -47.44 -55.60
CA GLU A 246 15.30 -46.23 -56.24
C GLU A 246 14.71 -44.97 -55.62
N VAL A 247 15.43 -43.85 -55.79
CA VAL A 247 14.95 -42.52 -55.40
C VAL A 247 13.99 -42.06 -56.48
N SER A 248 12.71 -42.20 -56.25
CA SER A 248 11.68 -41.77 -57.23
C SER A 248 11.49 -40.25 -57.25
N LYS A 249 11.70 -39.61 -56.07
CA LYS A 249 11.45 -38.20 -55.96
C LYS A 249 12.28 -37.60 -54.82
N VAL A 250 12.89 -36.44 -55.09
CA VAL A 250 13.46 -35.57 -54.05
C VAL A 250 12.72 -34.21 -54.15
N LYS A 251 12.02 -33.88 -53.09
CA LYS A 251 11.34 -32.61 -52.92
C LYS A 251 12.08 -31.80 -51.87
N VAL A 252 12.40 -30.57 -52.17
CA VAL A 252 12.97 -29.64 -51.22
C VAL A 252 11.96 -28.55 -50.96
N GLU A 253 11.50 -28.47 -49.75
CA GLU A 253 10.58 -27.44 -49.33
C GLU A 253 11.32 -26.47 -48.39
N LYS A 254 11.00 -25.17 -48.53
CA LYS A 254 11.33 -24.27 -47.45
C LYS A 254 10.38 -24.55 -46.32
N VAL A 255 10.85 -24.68 -45.10
CA VAL A 255 10.00 -24.68 -43.93
C VAL A 255 9.54 -23.21 -43.76
N ASP A 256 8.64 -22.82 -44.64
CA ASP A 256 8.08 -21.47 -44.72
C ASP A 256 6.60 -21.55 -44.37
N ILE A 257 6.14 -20.64 -43.56
CA ILE A 257 4.83 -20.58 -42.93
C ILE A 257 3.73 -20.10 -43.89
N ASN A 258 4.05 -19.85 -45.18
CA ASN A 258 3.17 -19.19 -46.14
C ASN A 258 2.31 -20.11 -47.04
N LYS A 259 1.88 -21.27 -46.57
CA LYS A 259 0.83 -22.00 -47.25
C LYS A 259 -0.53 -21.73 -46.61
N THR A 260 -1.53 -21.47 -47.45
CA THR A 260 -2.92 -21.27 -47.04
C THR A 260 -3.39 -22.54 -46.32
N ILE A 261 -3.59 -22.43 -45.00
CA ILE A 261 -4.12 -23.51 -44.15
C ILE A 261 -5.64 -23.51 -44.34
N PRO A 262 -6.28 -24.66 -44.43
CA PRO A 262 -7.73 -24.74 -44.36
C PRO A 262 -8.24 -24.09 -43.08
N LEU A 263 -9.25 -23.21 -43.19
CA LEU A 263 -9.77 -22.41 -42.07
C LEU A 263 -10.26 -23.26 -40.89
N ASP A 264 -10.71 -24.47 -41.18
CA ASP A 264 -11.15 -25.47 -40.19
C ASP A 264 -10.00 -26.09 -39.34
N TRP A 265 -8.75 -25.97 -39.81
CA TRP A 265 -7.55 -26.44 -39.13
C TRP A 265 -6.94 -25.38 -38.18
N LEU A 266 -7.33 -24.14 -38.34
CA LEU A 266 -6.89 -23.05 -37.47
C LEU A 266 -7.55 -23.18 -36.08
N PRO A 267 -6.86 -22.75 -35.01
CA PRO A 267 -7.47 -22.76 -33.69
C PRO A 267 -8.73 -21.89 -33.67
N LYS A 268 -9.70 -22.27 -32.86
CA LYS A 268 -10.88 -21.44 -32.61
C LYS A 268 -10.43 -20.09 -32.06
N PRO A 269 -11.13 -19.01 -32.40
CA PRO A 269 -10.82 -17.71 -31.81
C PRO A 269 -11.04 -17.74 -30.30
N LYS A 270 -10.19 -17.05 -29.55
CA LYS A 270 -10.23 -16.96 -28.09
C LYS A 270 -10.18 -15.51 -27.65
N LEU A 271 -10.73 -15.28 -26.49
CA LEU A 271 -10.71 -14.01 -25.79
C LEU A 271 -9.79 -14.11 -24.59
N GLU A 272 -8.99 -13.10 -24.34
CA GLU A 272 -8.06 -13.05 -23.20
C GLU A 272 -8.13 -11.68 -22.54
N ALA A 273 -8.53 -11.65 -21.29
CA ALA A 273 -8.53 -10.43 -20.50
C ALA A 273 -7.12 -10.05 -20.06
N SER A 274 -6.86 -8.76 -19.90
CA SER A 274 -5.64 -8.24 -19.29
C SER A 274 -5.54 -8.66 -17.82
N LYS A 275 -4.38 -8.44 -17.21
CA LYS A 275 -4.13 -8.75 -15.79
C LYS A 275 -4.99 -7.93 -14.81
N ALA A 276 -5.64 -6.88 -15.28
CA ALA A 276 -6.60 -6.12 -14.48
C ALA A 276 -7.86 -6.93 -14.13
N PHE A 277 -8.14 -7.99 -14.89
CA PHE A 277 -9.25 -8.89 -14.63
C PHE A 277 -8.78 -10.11 -13.82
N GLU A 278 -9.40 -10.35 -12.69
CA GLU A 278 -9.27 -11.59 -11.93
C GLU A 278 -10.48 -12.48 -12.21
N ASN A 279 -10.26 -13.68 -12.75
CA ASN A 279 -11.35 -14.60 -13.15
C ASN A 279 -12.42 -13.89 -14.03
N ASN A 280 -12.00 -13.15 -15.02
CA ASN A 280 -12.83 -12.31 -15.91
C ASN A 280 -13.64 -11.20 -15.21
N THR A 281 -13.37 -10.90 -13.95
CA THR A 281 -13.97 -9.79 -13.21
C THR A 281 -12.93 -8.72 -12.97
N LEU A 282 -13.23 -7.49 -13.37
CA LEU A 282 -12.46 -6.31 -13.01
C LEU A 282 -13.24 -5.56 -11.96
N SER A 283 -12.70 -5.50 -10.74
CA SER A 283 -13.28 -4.73 -9.64
C SER A 283 -12.58 -3.40 -9.50
N ILE A 284 -13.37 -2.33 -9.45
CA ILE A 284 -12.92 -0.96 -9.24
C ILE A 284 -13.72 -0.34 -8.11
N VAL A 285 -13.11 0.55 -7.38
CA VAL A 285 -13.84 1.45 -6.49
C VAL A 285 -14.19 2.72 -7.24
N GLU A 286 -15.43 3.18 -7.13
CA GLU A 286 -15.87 4.44 -7.72
C GLU A 286 -14.88 5.57 -7.39
N THR A 287 -14.50 6.36 -8.39
CA THR A 287 -13.45 7.39 -8.36
C THR A 287 -12.01 6.90 -8.54
N GLN A 288 -11.74 5.61 -8.45
CA GLN A 288 -10.44 5.08 -8.87
C GLN A 288 -10.36 5.00 -10.39
N THR A 289 -9.14 4.92 -10.90
CA THR A 289 -8.87 4.75 -12.34
C THR A 289 -7.99 3.53 -12.56
N VAL A 290 -8.27 2.84 -13.65
CA VAL A 290 -7.42 1.77 -14.17
C VAL A 290 -6.82 2.20 -15.51
N SER A 291 -5.71 1.61 -15.89
CA SER A 291 -5.02 1.90 -17.18
C SER A 291 -5.06 0.74 -18.17
N ASP A 292 -5.66 -0.39 -17.80
CA ASP A 292 -5.46 -1.64 -18.53
C ASP A 292 -6.70 -2.56 -18.48
N ALA A 293 -7.89 -2.01 -18.79
CA ALA A 293 -9.13 -2.80 -18.87
C ALA A 293 -9.32 -3.37 -20.29
N LEU A 294 -8.42 -4.23 -20.72
CA LEU A 294 -8.34 -4.73 -22.10
C LEU A 294 -8.84 -6.15 -22.22
N VAL A 295 -9.56 -6.44 -23.31
CA VAL A 295 -9.88 -7.80 -23.76
C VAL A 295 -9.28 -8.02 -25.15
N LYS A 296 -8.27 -8.88 -25.23
CA LYS A 296 -7.56 -9.23 -26.45
C LYS A 296 -8.33 -10.27 -27.24
N LEU A 297 -8.45 -10.04 -28.56
CA LEU A 297 -9.05 -10.96 -29.51
C LEU A 297 -7.95 -11.79 -30.16
N ASN A 298 -7.78 -13.02 -29.69
CA ASN A 298 -6.81 -13.97 -30.26
C ASN A 298 -7.41 -14.68 -31.46
N THR A 299 -7.13 -14.14 -32.65
CA THR A 299 -7.65 -14.63 -33.93
C THR A 299 -6.52 -15.12 -34.84
N ALA A 300 -6.63 -16.33 -35.36
CA ALA A 300 -5.61 -16.90 -36.27
C ALA A 300 -5.65 -16.22 -37.66
N THR A 301 -6.83 -15.76 -38.12
CA THR A 301 -7.03 -14.93 -39.31
C THR A 301 -7.53 -13.56 -38.90
N GLY A 302 -7.84 -12.68 -39.84
CA GLY A 302 -8.49 -11.42 -39.53
C GLY A 302 -9.84 -11.61 -38.82
N LEU A 303 -10.23 -10.63 -38.02
CA LEU A 303 -11.55 -10.57 -37.40
C LEU A 303 -12.63 -10.53 -38.45
N GLN A 304 -13.60 -11.46 -38.39
CA GLN A 304 -14.72 -11.50 -39.31
C GLN A 304 -15.96 -10.81 -38.76
N ASP A 305 -16.22 -10.97 -37.49
CA ASP A 305 -17.32 -10.33 -36.77
C ASP A 305 -17.12 -10.42 -35.27
N LEU A 306 -17.91 -9.65 -34.48
CA LEU A 306 -17.95 -9.70 -33.04
C LEU A 306 -19.40 -9.48 -32.58
N LYS A 307 -19.93 -10.40 -31.80
CA LYS A 307 -21.21 -10.23 -31.09
C LYS A 307 -20.95 -9.67 -29.72
N MET A 308 -21.78 -8.76 -29.28
CA MET A 308 -21.71 -8.11 -27.97
C MET A 308 -23.08 -8.07 -27.35
N LYS A 309 -23.16 -8.48 -26.07
CA LYS A 309 -24.35 -8.29 -25.22
C LYS A 309 -23.94 -7.62 -23.94
N PHE A 310 -24.74 -6.67 -23.51
CA PHE A 310 -24.49 -5.89 -22.32
C PHE A 310 -25.60 -6.10 -21.29
N ARG A 311 -25.23 -6.15 -20.02
CA ARG A 311 -26.12 -6.07 -18.88
C ARG A 311 -25.49 -5.14 -17.87
N PHE A 312 -25.74 -3.86 -18.02
CA PHE A 312 -25.27 -2.83 -17.11
C PHE A 312 -26.31 -2.60 -16.01
N THR A 313 -25.89 -2.68 -14.77
CA THR A 313 -26.66 -2.21 -13.62
C THR A 313 -26.39 -0.75 -13.32
N ASP A 314 -25.29 -0.20 -13.86
CA ASP A 314 -25.04 1.23 -13.89
C ASP A 314 -26.00 1.90 -14.90
N GLU A 315 -26.88 2.76 -14.39
CA GLU A 315 -27.95 3.37 -15.18
C GLU A 315 -27.44 4.20 -16.37
N GLN A 316 -26.23 4.76 -16.29
CA GLN A 316 -25.68 5.58 -17.37
C GLN A 316 -25.43 4.79 -18.67
N PHE A 317 -25.28 3.46 -18.59
CA PHE A 317 -25.04 2.58 -19.73
C PHE A 317 -26.23 1.64 -20.03
N ALA A 318 -27.32 1.75 -19.29
CA ALA A 318 -28.48 0.85 -19.39
C ALA A 318 -29.15 0.83 -20.76
N SER A 319 -28.94 1.86 -21.60
CA SER A 319 -29.46 1.93 -22.98
C SER A 319 -28.94 0.81 -23.89
N LEU A 320 -27.82 0.17 -23.53
CA LEU A 320 -27.24 -0.94 -24.26
C LEU A 320 -27.79 -2.32 -23.86
N ASN A 321 -28.61 -2.38 -22.81
CA ASN A 321 -29.12 -3.64 -22.31
C ASN A 321 -30.13 -4.31 -23.25
N ASP A 322 -30.34 -5.61 -23.05
CA ASP A 322 -31.39 -6.42 -23.69
C ASP A 322 -31.33 -6.56 -25.21
N LYS A 323 -30.23 -6.18 -25.86
CA LYS A 323 -29.97 -6.32 -27.27
C LYS A 323 -28.66 -7.08 -27.54
N GLU A 324 -28.63 -7.84 -28.62
CA GLU A 324 -27.41 -8.38 -29.21
C GLU A 324 -26.93 -7.46 -30.34
N TYR A 325 -25.70 -7.03 -30.26
CA TYR A 325 -25.08 -6.15 -31.23
C TYR A 325 -24.06 -6.94 -32.08
N LEU A 326 -23.95 -6.54 -33.36
CA LEU A 326 -23.02 -7.11 -34.32
C LEU A 326 -22.07 -6.02 -34.83
N LEU A 327 -20.75 -6.30 -34.77
CA LEU A 327 -19.72 -5.39 -35.24
C LEU A 327 -19.84 -5.10 -36.76
N SER A 328 -20.32 -6.10 -37.54
CA SER A 328 -20.59 -5.94 -38.98
C SER A 328 -21.76 -5.03 -39.29
N ASN A 329 -22.63 -4.75 -38.32
CA ASN A 329 -23.71 -3.77 -38.48
C ASN A 329 -23.21 -2.39 -38.08
N ALA A 330 -23.20 -1.46 -39.01
CA ALA A 330 -22.69 -0.10 -38.77
C ALA A 330 -23.48 0.70 -37.74
N GLU A 331 -24.80 0.48 -37.63
CA GLU A 331 -25.66 1.13 -36.64
C GLU A 331 -25.38 0.61 -35.26
N ASP A 332 -25.18 -0.71 -35.12
CA ASP A 332 -24.84 -1.34 -33.84
C ASP A 332 -23.44 -0.89 -33.36
N LYS A 333 -22.48 -0.84 -34.27
CA LYS A 333 -21.15 -0.33 -33.99
C LYS A 333 -21.20 1.10 -33.46
N ALA A 334 -21.88 1.98 -34.20
CA ALA A 334 -22.01 3.39 -33.84
C ALA A 334 -22.70 3.58 -32.46
N ALA A 335 -23.76 2.81 -32.20
CA ALA A 335 -24.48 2.87 -30.92
C ALA A 335 -23.60 2.51 -29.73
N ILE A 336 -22.74 1.48 -29.85
CA ILE A 336 -21.82 1.07 -28.78
C ILE A 336 -20.72 2.12 -28.61
N GLU A 337 -20.08 2.54 -29.70
CA GLU A 337 -19.00 3.52 -29.66
C GLU A 337 -19.46 4.85 -29.07
N GLU A 338 -20.68 5.28 -29.36
CA GLU A 338 -21.28 6.49 -28.80
C GLU A 338 -21.59 6.32 -27.32
N ALA A 339 -22.30 5.24 -26.92
CA ALA A 339 -22.73 5.02 -25.57
C ALA A 339 -21.56 4.77 -24.60
N LEU A 340 -20.55 4.00 -25.03
CA LEU A 340 -19.41 3.65 -24.19
C LEU A 340 -18.24 4.63 -24.34
N GLY A 341 -18.18 5.40 -25.42
CA GLY A 341 -17.06 6.27 -25.72
C GLY A 341 -15.75 5.51 -25.99
N ILE A 342 -15.84 4.35 -26.63
CA ILE A 342 -14.71 3.50 -27.00
C ILE A 342 -14.62 3.35 -28.53
N GLN A 343 -13.49 2.85 -29.02
CA GLN A 343 -13.35 2.41 -30.39
C GLN A 343 -13.41 0.89 -30.44
N LEU A 344 -14.27 0.37 -31.32
CA LEU A 344 -14.38 -1.06 -31.54
C LEU A 344 -13.36 -1.55 -32.58
N PRO A 345 -12.99 -2.85 -32.53
CA PRO A 345 -12.06 -3.48 -33.46
C PRO A 345 -12.47 -3.31 -34.94
N THR A 346 -11.49 -3.42 -35.83
CA THR A 346 -11.69 -3.35 -37.27
C THR A 346 -11.81 -4.73 -37.90
N ILE A 347 -12.85 -4.98 -38.66
CA ILE A 347 -13.01 -6.24 -39.40
C ILE A 347 -11.87 -6.38 -40.44
N GLY A 348 -11.30 -7.60 -40.51
CA GLY A 348 -10.19 -7.95 -41.40
C GLY A 348 -8.82 -7.94 -40.72
N GLU A 349 -8.67 -7.29 -39.58
CA GLU A 349 -7.40 -7.20 -38.85
C GLU A 349 -7.23 -8.27 -37.80
N LYS A 350 -5.96 -8.57 -37.40
CA LYS A 350 -5.59 -9.55 -36.38
C LYS A 350 -5.12 -8.88 -35.11
N GLY A 351 -5.19 -9.63 -34.00
CA GLY A 351 -4.52 -9.29 -32.74
C GLY A 351 -5.03 -8.01 -32.08
N GLN A 352 -6.28 -7.67 -32.33
CA GLN A 352 -6.90 -6.48 -31.79
C GLN A 352 -7.35 -6.63 -30.34
N VAL A 353 -7.64 -5.52 -29.71
CA VAL A 353 -8.14 -5.45 -28.35
C VAL A 353 -9.40 -4.61 -28.27
N ILE A 354 -10.27 -4.93 -27.35
CA ILE A 354 -11.37 -4.05 -26.91
C ILE A 354 -10.89 -3.37 -25.65
N ASP A 355 -10.85 -2.06 -25.64
CA ASP A 355 -10.39 -1.25 -24.52
C ASP A 355 -11.59 -0.68 -23.75
N PHE A 356 -11.88 -1.25 -22.59
CA PHE A 356 -12.92 -0.79 -21.66
C PHE A 356 -12.41 0.21 -20.64
N THR A 357 -11.16 0.66 -20.71
CA THR A 357 -10.54 1.53 -19.70
C THR A 357 -11.35 2.81 -19.47
N SER A 358 -11.82 3.44 -20.56
CA SER A 358 -12.64 4.66 -20.44
C SER A 358 -14.03 4.40 -19.84
N VAL A 359 -14.60 3.22 -20.07
CA VAL A 359 -15.89 2.80 -19.50
C VAL A 359 -15.72 2.57 -18.01
N VAL A 360 -14.74 1.74 -17.62
CA VAL A 360 -14.46 1.38 -16.22
C VAL A 360 -14.21 2.63 -15.40
N ASN A 361 -13.45 3.59 -15.90
CA ASN A 361 -13.14 4.83 -15.21
C ASN A 361 -14.32 5.80 -15.05
N LYS A 362 -15.45 5.50 -15.67
CA LYS A 362 -16.71 6.27 -15.55
C LYS A 362 -17.78 5.54 -14.77
N LEU A 363 -17.56 4.27 -14.41
CA LEU A 363 -18.56 3.49 -13.66
C LEU A 363 -18.88 4.14 -12.32
N LEU A 364 -20.15 4.13 -12.00
CA LEU A 364 -20.70 4.61 -10.74
C LEU A 364 -21.42 3.49 -10.02
N THR A 365 -21.46 3.60 -8.72
CA THR A 365 -22.34 2.79 -7.88
C THR A 365 -23.76 3.34 -7.93
N ASN A 366 -24.75 2.49 -7.73
CA ASN A 366 -26.13 2.92 -7.65
C ASN A 366 -26.45 3.37 -6.21
N ASN A 367 -26.25 4.66 -5.95
CA ASN A 367 -26.39 5.26 -4.62
C ASN A 367 -25.56 4.55 -3.52
N GLY A 368 -24.36 4.07 -3.86
CA GLY A 368 -23.50 3.32 -2.94
C GLY A 368 -23.70 1.81 -2.97
N GLU A 369 -24.69 1.32 -3.69
CA GLU A 369 -24.85 -0.11 -3.96
C GLU A 369 -23.91 -0.51 -5.11
N THR A 370 -23.21 -1.61 -4.94
CA THR A 370 -22.27 -2.15 -5.94
C THR A 370 -22.99 -2.41 -7.26
N THR A 371 -22.43 -1.92 -8.37
CA THR A 371 -22.93 -2.24 -9.70
C THR A 371 -22.11 -3.38 -10.32
N GLU A 372 -22.79 -4.36 -10.91
CA GLU A 372 -22.17 -5.46 -11.67
C GLU A 372 -22.61 -5.34 -13.12
N ASN A 373 -21.66 -4.94 -13.95
CA ASN A 373 -21.88 -4.66 -15.36
C ASN A 373 -21.24 -5.77 -16.16
N THR A 374 -22.04 -6.58 -16.88
CA THR A 374 -21.52 -7.70 -17.64
C THR A 374 -21.48 -7.39 -19.14
N VAL A 375 -20.39 -7.79 -19.77
CA VAL A 375 -20.17 -7.75 -21.20
C VAL A 375 -19.92 -9.17 -21.69
N GLU A 376 -20.82 -9.70 -22.50
CA GLU A 376 -20.64 -10.97 -23.18
C GLU A 376 -20.13 -10.70 -24.60
N LEU A 377 -19.00 -11.32 -24.94
CA LEU A 377 -18.32 -11.19 -26.23
C LEU A 377 -18.27 -12.54 -26.94
N ASP A 378 -18.56 -12.59 -28.22
CA ASP A 378 -18.37 -13.75 -29.06
C ASP A 378 -17.69 -13.33 -30.36
N VAL A 379 -16.44 -13.75 -30.55
CA VAL A 379 -15.59 -13.33 -31.65
C VAL A 379 -15.63 -14.36 -32.80
N LYS A 380 -15.76 -13.89 -34.05
CA LYS A 380 -15.72 -14.70 -35.25
C LYS A 380 -14.42 -14.52 -35.99
N SER A 381 -13.75 -15.61 -36.27
CA SER A 381 -12.57 -15.68 -37.14
C SER A 381 -12.49 -17.08 -37.77
N ASN A 382 -11.88 -17.21 -38.99
CA ASN A 382 -11.79 -18.49 -39.71
C ASN A 382 -13.14 -19.22 -39.82
N ASN A 383 -14.21 -18.48 -40.03
CA ASN A 383 -15.62 -18.95 -40.13
C ASN A 383 -16.16 -19.67 -38.90
N ARG A 384 -15.52 -19.48 -37.73
CA ARG A 384 -15.88 -20.08 -36.45
C ARG A 384 -16.09 -18.99 -35.41
N TRP A 385 -17.06 -19.22 -34.52
CA TRP A 385 -17.30 -18.39 -33.35
C TRP A 385 -16.54 -18.93 -32.12
N SER A 386 -16.13 -18.04 -31.23
CA SER A 386 -15.53 -18.45 -29.95
C SER A 386 -16.49 -19.26 -29.09
N SER A 387 -17.80 -19.04 -29.24
CA SER A 387 -18.85 -19.82 -28.56
C SER A 387 -18.91 -21.30 -28.96
N GLU A 388 -18.28 -21.69 -30.06
CA GLU A 388 -18.14 -23.11 -30.42
C GLU A 388 -17.18 -23.87 -29.49
N ASP A 389 -16.39 -23.15 -28.70
CA ASP A 389 -15.61 -23.69 -27.60
C ASP A 389 -16.38 -23.50 -26.31
N THR A 390 -16.92 -24.58 -25.74
CA THR A 390 -17.74 -24.56 -24.53
C THR A 390 -16.97 -24.14 -23.29
N GLU A 391 -15.63 -24.21 -23.32
CA GLU A 391 -14.73 -23.81 -22.24
C GLU A 391 -14.24 -22.35 -22.40
N ALA A 392 -14.63 -21.67 -23.49
CA ALA A 392 -14.19 -20.31 -23.73
C ALA A 392 -14.84 -19.31 -22.74
N ASN A 393 -13.99 -18.54 -22.10
CA ASN A 393 -14.44 -17.39 -21.29
C ASN A 393 -14.90 -16.27 -22.21
N ARG A 394 -16.20 -15.96 -22.18
CA ARG A 394 -16.82 -14.93 -23.03
C ARG A 394 -17.51 -13.84 -22.26
N VAL A 395 -17.74 -14.01 -20.98
CA VAL A 395 -18.42 -13.04 -20.11
C VAL A 395 -17.39 -12.36 -19.22
N TYR A 396 -17.39 -11.06 -19.26
CA TYR A 396 -16.53 -10.17 -18.48
C TYR A 396 -17.40 -9.31 -17.58
N THR A 397 -17.04 -9.23 -16.31
CA THR A 397 -17.76 -8.42 -15.31
C THR A 397 -16.92 -7.19 -14.95
N LEU A 398 -17.52 -6.03 -15.09
CA LEU A 398 -16.98 -4.75 -14.64
C LEU A 398 -17.75 -4.35 -13.38
N ARG A 399 -17.14 -4.56 -12.22
CA ARG A 399 -17.74 -4.35 -10.92
C ARG A 399 -17.28 -3.02 -10.34
N CYS A 400 -18.23 -2.18 -9.94
CA CYS A 400 -17.94 -0.91 -9.29
C CYS A 400 -18.43 -0.92 -7.85
N GLU A 401 -17.54 -0.74 -6.91
CA GLU A 401 -17.79 -0.68 -5.48
C GLU A 401 -17.79 0.77 -4.99
N LYS A 402 -18.48 1.03 -3.88
CA LYS A 402 -18.51 2.38 -3.29
C LYS A 402 -17.14 2.76 -2.73
N PRO A 403 -16.78 4.04 -2.76
CA PRO A 403 -15.63 4.53 -2.05
C PRO A 403 -15.86 4.45 -0.53
N GLU A 404 -14.78 4.31 0.22
CA GLU A 404 -14.79 4.31 1.67
C GLU A 404 -13.99 5.52 2.18
N PHE A 405 -14.63 6.33 2.98
CA PHE A 405 -14.03 7.53 3.57
C PHE A 405 -14.66 7.79 4.93
N GLY A 406 -13.93 8.48 5.78
CA GLY A 406 -14.35 8.81 7.13
C GLY A 406 -14.46 10.31 7.35
N VAL A 407 -14.83 10.68 8.55
CA VAL A 407 -14.85 12.06 9.04
C VAL A 407 -14.10 12.16 10.35
N SER A 408 -13.61 13.33 10.67
CA SER A 408 -12.96 13.60 11.95
C SER A 408 -13.41 14.93 12.54
N VAL A 409 -13.35 14.96 13.85
CA VAL A 409 -13.45 16.19 14.64
C VAL A 409 -12.31 16.13 15.64
N TYR A 410 -11.44 17.09 15.62
CA TYR A 410 -10.39 17.16 16.63
C TYR A 410 -10.99 17.45 18.01
N PRO A 411 -10.55 16.80 19.08
CA PRO A 411 -10.98 17.13 20.43
C PRO A 411 -10.87 18.64 20.76
N GLY A 412 -9.85 19.30 20.19
CA GLY A 412 -9.65 20.74 20.30
C GLY A 412 -10.71 21.58 19.61
N ASN A 413 -11.46 21.03 18.69
CA ASN A 413 -12.56 21.70 18.00
C ASN A 413 -13.93 21.43 18.64
N ILE A 414 -13.97 20.63 19.70
CA ILE A 414 -15.19 20.33 20.46
C ILE A 414 -15.23 21.25 21.68
N TRP A 415 -16.35 21.88 21.90
CA TRP A 415 -16.64 22.74 23.05
C TRP A 415 -17.88 22.23 23.81
N THR A 416 -18.39 23.00 24.71
CA THR A 416 -19.60 22.67 25.48
C THR A 416 -20.88 22.82 24.66
N LYS A 417 -20.92 23.82 23.76
CA LYS A 417 -22.13 24.20 23.02
C LYS A 417 -21.94 24.22 21.50
N GLU A 418 -20.76 23.86 21.03
CA GLU A 418 -20.42 23.83 19.61
C GLU A 418 -19.31 22.86 19.31
N PHE A 419 -19.21 22.47 18.05
CA PHE A 419 -17.99 21.86 17.48
C PHE A 419 -17.79 22.31 16.04
N THR A 420 -16.56 22.13 15.54
CA THR A 420 -16.23 22.32 14.14
C THR A 420 -15.59 21.03 13.61
N MET A 421 -16.19 20.48 12.54
CA MET A 421 -15.62 19.31 11.85
C MET A 421 -14.33 19.67 11.11
N ASN A 422 -13.49 18.69 10.93
CA ASN A 422 -12.37 18.83 10.01
C ASN A 422 -12.84 18.59 8.57
N PRO A 423 -12.36 19.34 7.57
CA PRO A 423 -12.49 18.96 6.19
C PRO A 423 -11.94 17.55 5.97
N LEU A 424 -12.49 16.83 4.98
CA LEU A 424 -11.96 15.51 4.60
C LEU A 424 -10.46 15.60 4.30
N ASP A 425 -9.71 14.76 4.95
CA ASP A 425 -8.27 14.60 4.74
C ASP A 425 -7.97 13.35 3.91
N LYS A 426 -6.86 13.37 3.19
CA LYS A 426 -6.45 12.25 2.34
C LYS A 426 -6.30 10.93 3.11
N SER A 427 -5.87 10.98 4.36
CA SER A 427 -5.71 9.81 5.23
C SER A 427 -7.05 9.16 5.62
N GLN A 428 -8.16 9.88 5.46
CA GLN A 428 -9.50 9.40 5.79
C GLN A 428 -10.18 8.68 4.61
N VAL A 429 -9.60 8.72 3.42
CA VAL A 429 -10.08 7.98 2.25
C VAL A 429 -9.35 6.64 2.20
N THR A 430 -10.02 5.58 2.62
CA THR A 430 -9.46 4.21 2.64
C THR A 430 -9.64 3.48 1.32
N LYS A 431 -10.70 3.82 0.57
CA LYS A 431 -10.92 3.35 -0.81
C LYS A 431 -11.46 4.50 -1.67
N GLY A 432 -10.92 4.63 -2.86
CA GLY A 432 -11.32 5.68 -3.80
C GLY A 432 -10.24 6.75 -3.98
N ASN A 433 -10.58 7.81 -4.69
CA ASN A 433 -9.69 8.92 -5.00
C ASN A 433 -10.09 10.18 -4.22
N TYR A 434 -9.23 10.60 -3.30
CA TYR A 434 -9.44 11.81 -2.50
C TYR A 434 -9.69 13.06 -3.34
N ASP A 435 -8.92 13.27 -4.42
CA ASP A 435 -9.00 14.49 -5.25
C ASP A 435 -10.34 14.62 -6.00
N ILE A 436 -11.05 13.50 -6.16
CA ILE A 436 -12.40 13.46 -6.75
C ILE A 436 -13.45 13.59 -5.64
N ILE A 437 -13.35 12.76 -4.59
CA ILE A 437 -14.33 12.72 -3.50
C ILE A 437 -14.44 14.09 -2.81
N SER A 438 -13.31 14.75 -2.54
CA SER A 438 -13.26 16.03 -1.82
C SER A 438 -13.93 17.18 -2.56
N LYS A 439 -14.15 17.07 -3.88
CA LYS A 439 -14.80 18.12 -4.69
C LYS A 439 -16.32 18.08 -4.66
N ASP A 440 -16.90 16.93 -4.33
CA ASP A 440 -18.36 16.75 -4.31
C ASP A 440 -18.80 16.09 -3.00
N ILE A 441 -18.30 16.62 -1.87
CA ILE A 441 -18.61 16.15 -0.54
C ILE A 441 -19.38 17.18 0.25
N LYS A 442 -20.39 16.76 0.99
CA LYS A 442 -21.11 17.52 2.00
C LYS A 442 -20.90 16.92 3.37
N TYR A 443 -21.08 17.71 4.40
CA TYR A 443 -20.98 17.25 5.77
C TYR A 443 -22.33 17.37 6.45
N GLN A 444 -22.71 16.39 7.22
CA GLN A 444 -23.98 16.29 7.86
C GLN A 444 -23.85 16.07 9.37
N PHE A 445 -24.84 16.55 10.09
CA PHE A 445 -25.00 16.48 11.52
C PHE A 445 -26.31 15.80 11.89
N SER A 446 -26.32 15.04 12.99
CA SER A 446 -27.52 14.43 13.55
C SER A 446 -27.48 14.40 15.07
N THR A 447 -28.64 14.51 15.68
CA THR A 447 -28.84 14.36 17.14
C THR A 447 -29.16 12.91 17.55
N ASN A 448 -29.58 12.07 16.61
CA ASN A 448 -30.12 10.74 16.88
C ASN A 448 -29.59 9.64 15.95
N ASN A 449 -28.58 9.97 15.10
CA ASN A 449 -27.99 9.10 14.09
C ASN A 449 -28.97 8.61 12.99
N ASN A 450 -30.15 9.20 12.89
CA ASN A 450 -31.18 8.84 11.91
C ASN A 450 -31.55 10.00 10.99
N GLU A 451 -31.81 11.16 11.56
CA GLU A 451 -32.17 12.37 10.85
C GLU A 451 -30.98 13.24 10.66
N TRP A 452 -30.64 13.54 9.40
CA TRP A 452 -29.42 14.25 9.04
C TRP A 452 -29.73 15.63 8.46
N THR A 453 -28.94 16.60 8.86
CA THR A 453 -28.99 17.98 8.36
C THR A 453 -27.63 18.40 7.85
N ASP A 454 -27.57 19.04 6.70
CA ASP A 454 -26.33 19.56 6.14
C ASP A 454 -25.73 20.62 7.07
N LEU A 455 -24.43 20.57 7.27
CA LEU A 455 -23.67 21.61 7.95
C LEU A 455 -23.42 22.81 7.03
N ASN A 456 -23.23 23.95 7.64
CA ASN A 456 -22.80 25.15 6.94
C ASN A 456 -21.39 24.97 6.34
N PRO A 457 -20.98 25.81 5.37
CA PRO A 457 -19.66 25.73 4.75
C PRO A 457 -18.47 25.88 5.71
N ASP A 458 -18.65 26.50 6.86
CA ASP A 458 -17.66 26.62 7.93
C ASP A 458 -17.48 25.35 8.76
N LEU A 459 -18.30 24.32 8.50
CA LEU A 459 -18.33 23.00 9.16
C LEU A 459 -18.60 23.11 10.67
N ARG A 460 -19.13 24.23 11.13
CA ARG A 460 -19.44 24.48 12.53
C ARG A 460 -20.91 24.16 12.83
N LYS A 461 -21.13 23.53 13.99
CA LYS A 461 -22.43 23.35 14.59
C LYS A 461 -22.43 23.95 15.98
N ASP A 462 -23.29 24.92 16.21
CA ASP A 462 -23.50 25.60 17.48
C ASP A 462 -24.89 25.29 18.09
N GLN A 463 -25.19 25.93 19.22
CA GLN A 463 -26.43 25.79 20.00
C GLN A 463 -26.65 24.34 20.47
N LEU A 464 -25.57 23.67 20.83
CA LEU A 464 -25.60 22.31 21.35
C LEU A 464 -25.75 22.32 22.88
N ASN A 465 -26.17 21.19 23.43
CA ASN A 465 -26.21 20.97 24.87
C ASN A 465 -24.89 20.39 25.38
N PRO A 466 -24.40 20.85 26.53
CA PRO A 466 -23.21 20.29 27.15
C PRO A 466 -23.36 18.82 27.53
N GLY A 467 -22.29 18.04 27.41
CA GLY A 467 -22.24 16.65 27.79
C GLY A 467 -23.04 15.67 26.92
N GLN A 468 -23.56 16.13 25.79
CA GLN A 468 -24.41 15.32 24.90
C GLN A 468 -23.60 14.71 23.76
N THR A 469 -24.03 13.55 23.29
CA THR A 469 -23.48 12.87 22.10
C THR A 469 -24.28 13.27 20.87
N TYR A 470 -23.57 13.59 19.82
CA TYR A 470 -24.05 13.94 18.48
C TYR A 470 -23.35 13.09 17.45
N TYR A 471 -23.81 13.10 16.22
CA TYR A 471 -23.27 12.31 15.14
C TYR A 471 -22.95 13.18 13.95
N VAL A 472 -21.85 12.89 13.29
CA VAL A 472 -21.42 13.57 12.06
C VAL A 472 -21.03 12.55 11.00
N ARG A 473 -21.30 12.89 9.75
CA ARG A 473 -20.86 12.10 8.60
C ARG A 473 -20.56 12.98 7.40
N ALA A 474 -19.89 12.42 6.42
CA ALA A 474 -19.74 13.01 5.11
C ALA A 474 -20.66 12.30 4.11
N LEU A 475 -21.12 13.01 3.08
CA LEU A 475 -21.99 12.52 2.03
C LEU A 475 -21.39 12.89 0.68
N TYR A 476 -20.93 11.91 -0.07
CA TYR A 476 -20.38 12.08 -1.42
C TYR A 476 -21.49 11.91 -2.46
N ARG A 477 -21.51 12.76 -3.48
CA ARG A 477 -22.54 12.79 -4.56
C ARG A 477 -23.99 12.85 -4.06
N ASN A 478 -24.27 13.36 -2.88
CA ASN A 478 -25.56 13.30 -2.21
C ASN A 478 -26.15 11.87 -2.05
N ALA A 479 -25.34 10.83 -2.17
CA ALA A 479 -25.77 9.44 -2.18
C ALA A 479 -24.96 8.52 -1.27
N ILE A 480 -23.65 8.66 -1.25
CA ILE A 480 -22.75 7.75 -0.54
C ILE A 480 -22.31 8.39 0.78
N ALA A 481 -22.83 7.86 1.87
CA ALA A 481 -22.49 8.33 3.20
C ALA A 481 -21.26 7.60 3.77
N SER A 482 -20.41 8.32 4.49
CA SER A 482 -19.42 7.72 5.38
C SER A 482 -20.10 7.05 6.58
N GLU A 483 -19.34 6.24 7.31
CA GLU A 483 -19.76 5.86 8.66
C GLU A 483 -19.95 7.11 9.53
N ALA A 484 -20.94 7.05 10.43
CA ALA A 484 -21.21 8.11 11.37
C ALA A 484 -20.16 8.11 12.48
N LYS A 485 -19.62 9.29 12.77
CA LYS A 485 -18.69 9.52 13.87
C LYS A 485 -19.41 10.17 15.04
N GLU A 486 -19.26 9.61 16.24
CA GLU A 486 -19.76 10.23 17.46
C GLU A 486 -18.89 11.41 17.88
N VAL A 487 -19.55 12.48 18.31
CA VAL A 487 -18.97 13.69 18.85
C VAL A 487 -19.69 14.02 20.15
N LYS A 488 -19.00 13.88 21.28
CA LYS A 488 -19.54 14.26 22.59
C LYS A 488 -19.04 15.64 22.96
N THR A 489 -19.97 16.57 23.22
CA THR A 489 -19.62 17.91 23.74
C THR A 489 -19.05 17.81 25.14
N TYR A 490 -18.17 18.77 25.52
CA TYR A 490 -17.67 18.88 26.88
C TYR A 490 -18.79 19.25 27.86
N GLU A 491 -18.62 18.87 29.10
CA GLU A 491 -19.54 19.22 30.19
C GLU A 491 -19.31 20.66 30.66
N SER A 492 -20.35 21.27 31.20
CA SER A 492 -20.29 22.63 31.77
C SER A 492 -20.49 22.63 33.28
N ILE A 493 -19.80 21.72 33.95
CA ILE A 493 -19.84 21.58 35.41
C ILE A 493 -19.01 22.67 36.07
N GLN A 494 -19.40 23.05 37.29
CA GLN A 494 -18.62 23.90 38.19
C GLN A 494 -17.78 23.05 39.14
N ILE A 495 -16.69 23.59 39.61
CA ILE A 495 -15.88 22.95 40.64
C ILE A 495 -16.71 22.89 41.94
N PRO A 496 -16.89 21.72 42.55
CA PRO A 496 -17.57 21.59 43.82
C PRO A 496 -16.95 22.51 44.90
N ASN A 497 -17.81 23.17 45.67
CA ASN A 497 -17.39 24.15 46.66
C ASN A 497 -16.59 25.36 46.13
N SER A 498 -16.78 25.76 44.89
CA SER A 498 -16.07 26.92 44.30
C SER A 498 -16.49 28.27 44.91
N SER A 499 -17.61 28.33 45.64
CA SER A 499 -17.97 29.46 46.54
C SER A 499 -17.27 29.40 47.90
N LEU A 500 -16.64 28.29 48.25
CA LEU A 500 -16.05 27.99 49.56
C LEU A 500 -17.07 27.87 50.72
N ASP A 501 -18.35 28.11 50.48
CA ASP A 501 -19.42 28.17 51.50
C ASP A 501 -19.95 26.83 51.94
N GLU A 502 -19.60 25.72 51.27
CA GLU A 502 -19.88 24.36 51.76
C GLU A 502 -19.06 24.06 53.04
N GLY A 503 -18.12 24.96 53.33
CA GLY A 503 -17.34 24.96 54.55
C GLY A 503 -16.04 24.13 54.45
N TYR A 504 -15.50 23.83 55.60
CA TYR A 504 -14.20 23.19 55.75
C TYR A 504 -14.19 22.20 56.88
N ASP A 505 -13.25 21.29 56.83
CA ASP A 505 -12.92 20.37 57.94
C ASP A 505 -11.71 20.89 58.70
N ILE A 506 -11.66 20.54 59.98
CA ILE A 506 -10.56 20.88 60.87
C ILE A 506 -9.92 19.60 61.35
N SER A 507 -8.68 19.38 60.95
CA SER A 507 -7.83 18.35 61.54
C SER A 507 -7.03 18.96 62.68
N TYR A 508 -6.73 18.16 63.71
CA TYR A 508 -6.02 18.58 64.90
C TYR A 508 -6.73 19.72 65.69
N PRO A 509 -8.05 19.63 65.88
CA PRO A 509 -8.82 20.77 66.48
C PRO A 509 -8.40 21.14 67.87
N LYS A 510 -7.73 20.23 68.61
CA LYS A 510 -7.20 20.47 69.97
C LYS A 510 -5.80 21.11 69.95
N LYS A 511 -5.17 21.26 68.80
CA LYS A 511 -3.86 21.90 68.65
C LYS A 511 -3.98 23.42 68.53
N LYS A 512 -2.94 24.14 68.86
CA LYS A 512 -2.91 25.58 68.76
C LYS A 512 -3.06 26.10 67.28
N ASN A 513 -2.61 25.29 66.36
CA ASN A 513 -2.68 25.56 64.91
C ASN A 513 -3.38 24.39 64.20
N PRO A 514 -4.67 24.48 64.00
CA PRO A 514 -5.44 23.49 63.29
C PRO A 514 -5.10 23.49 61.79
N LEU A 515 -5.13 22.31 61.18
CA LEU A 515 -5.06 22.13 59.76
C LEU A 515 -6.47 22.25 59.20
N TYR A 516 -6.65 23.17 58.26
CA TYR A 516 -7.91 23.40 57.54
C TYR A 516 -7.88 22.76 56.14
N THR A 517 -8.97 22.07 55.80
CA THR A 517 -9.19 21.48 54.48
C THR A 517 -10.59 21.86 54.01
N PHE A 518 -10.71 22.48 52.82
CA PHE A 518 -12.00 22.81 52.25
C PHE A 518 -12.76 21.56 51.81
N LYS A 519 -14.07 21.57 51.99
CA LYS A 519 -14.95 20.46 51.59
C LYS A 519 -15.09 20.40 50.07
N GLY A 520 -15.76 19.32 49.58
CA GLY A 520 -16.04 19.09 48.16
C GLY A 520 -15.05 18.14 47.45
N GLY A 521 -13.90 17.86 48.06
CA GLY A 521 -12.95 16.85 47.58
C GLY A 521 -12.22 17.18 46.26
N TRP A 522 -12.39 18.41 45.79
CA TRP A 522 -11.71 18.94 44.57
C TRP A 522 -10.70 20.04 44.92
N ILE A 523 -10.93 20.74 46.04
CA ILE A 523 -10.12 21.84 46.55
C ILE A 523 -9.14 21.35 47.59
N ASP A 524 -7.89 21.65 47.37
CA ASP A 524 -6.81 21.32 48.32
C ASP A 524 -5.95 22.56 48.60
N THR A 525 -5.12 22.45 49.61
CA THR A 525 -4.25 23.53 50.07
C THR A 525 -2.85 23.01 50.37
N ARG A 526 -1.90 23.89 50.53
CA ARG A 526 -0.55 23.55 50.99
C ARG A 526 -0.47 23.42 52.53
N ASN A 527 -1.60 23.42 53.25
CA ASN A 527 -1.64 23.44 54.69
C ASN A 527 -0.93 22.24 55.36
N ALA A 528 -0.97 21.06 54.72
CA ALA A 528 -0.27 19.87 55.21
C ALA A 528 1.26 20.02 55.24
N LEU A 529 1.83 20.92 54.36
CA LEU A 529 3.25 21.26 54.41
C LEU A 529 3.56 22.23 55.57
N THR A 530 2.66 23.14 55.86
CA THR A 530 2.90 24.23 56.84
C THR A 530 2.31 23.98 58.19
N CYS A 531 1.46 22.96 58.38
CA CYS A 531 0.82 22.57 59.63
C CYS A 531 0.91 21.04 59.82
N HIS A 532 1.75 20.61 60.76
CA HIS A 532 1.97 19.18 61.04
C HIS A 532 1.38 18.77 62.37
N GLU A 533 0.83 17.58 62.45
CA GLU A 533 0.63 16.88 63.72
C GLU A 533 1.93 16.22 64.16
N ASN A 534 2.55 16.74 65.17
CA ASN A 534 3.67 16.08 65.79
C ASN A 534 3.18 15.31 67.04
N GLY A 535 3.33 13.98 66.98
CA GLY A 535 2.88 13.08 68.05
C GLY A 535 3.66 13.21 69.37
N VAL A 536 4.83 13.82 69.41
CA VAL A 536 5.72 13.83 70.58
C VAL A 536 5.64 15.08 71.37
N ASN A 537 5.46 16.21 70.73
CA ASN A 537 5.43 17.50 71.44
C ASN A 537 4.53 18.53 70.73
N ALA A 538 3.81 19.29 71.47
CA ALA A 538 2.97 20.39 71.06
C ALA A 538 3.75 21.53 70.32
N PHE A 539 4.93 21.28 69.78
CA PHE A 539 5.87 22.27 69.28
C PHE A 539 5.79 22.55 67.79
N TYR A 540 5.00 21.82 67.07
CA TYR A 540 4.77 22.19 65.69
C TYR A 540 3.81 23.35 65.63
N VAL A 541 4.35 24.49 65.43
CA VAL A 541 3.60 25.70 65.36
C VAL A 541 3.90 26.44 64.06
N SER A 542 3.91 25.68 63.02
CA SER A 542 3.55 26.29 61.78
C SER A 542 2.06 26.52 61.76
N LYS A 543 1.65 27.49 61.04
CA LYS A 543 0.24 27.86 60.89
C LYS A 543 -0.22 27.35 59.52
N SER A 544 -1.46 26.96 59.39
CA SER A 544 -2.07 26.83 58.08
C SER A 544 -1.83 28.08 57.26
N SER A 545 -1.16 27.96 56.14
CA SER A 545 -0.87 29.10 55.24
C SER A 545 -2.10 29.58 54.50
N THR A 546 -3.16 28.76 54.48
CA THR A 546 -4.48 29.10 53.95
C THR A 546 -5.53 28.87 55.04
N LEU A 547 -6.23 29.90 55.43
CA LEU A 547 -7.23 29.89 56.49
C LEU A 547 -8.61 30.19 55.95
N PRO A 548 -9.64 29.42 56.37
CA PRO A 548 -11.01 29.88 56.15
C PRO A 548 -11.32 31.01 57.14
N ILE A 549 -11.77 32.12 56.60
CA ILE A 549 -12.27 33.24 57.43
C ILE A 549 -13.69 33.59 56.97
N SER A 550 -14.49 34.18 57.83
CA SER A 550 -15.83 34.67 57.50
C SER A 550 -15.77 36.18 57.29
N GLU A 551 -16.05 36.62 56.04
CA GLU A 551 -16.19 38.02 55.68
C GLU A 551 -17.47 38.18 54.85
N ASN A 552 -18.26 39.20 55.09
CA ASN A 552 -19.49 39.53 54.37
C ASN A 552 -20.52 38.34 54.25
N ASN A 553 -20.62 37.54 55.30
CA ASN A 553 -21.42 36.31 55.35
C ASN A 553 -21.00 35.20 54.37
N SER A 554 -19.78 35.28 53.84
CA SER A 554 -19.18 34.23 52.95
C SER A 554 -17.95 33.65 53.66
N THR A 555 -17.62 32.40 53.31
CA THR A 555 -16.35 31.77 53.69
C THR A 555 -15.28 32.14 52.65
N VAL A 556 -14.23 32.79 53.11
CA VAL A 556 -13.14 33.26 52.29
C VAL A 556 -11.87 32.47 52.59
N ALA A 557 -11.16 32.03 51.59
CA ALA A 557 -9.82 31.46 51.75
C ALA A 557 -8.78 32.58 51.84
N HIS A 558 -8.28 32.85 53.05
CA HIS A 558 -7.19 33.79 53.30
C HIS A 558 -5.85 33.04 53.21
N MET A 559 -5.14 33.22 52.15
CA MET A 559 -3.82 32.70 51.84
C MET A 559 -2.73 33.70 52.23
N MET A 560 -1.68 33.18 52.86
CA MET A 560 -0.55 34.01 53.27
C MET A 560 0.78 33.33 52.93
N THR A 561 1.75 34.12 52.46
CA THR A 561 3.15 33.66 52.56
C THR A 561 3.55 33.68 54.03
N ILE A 562 3.96 32.52 54.56
CA ILE A 562 4.40 32.40 55.95
C ILE A 562 5.82 31.87 56.06
N GLY A 563 6.56 32.39 57.05
CA GLY A 563 7.88 31.93 57.39
C GLY A 563 7.90 31.36 58.82
N TRP A 564 8.62 30.32 59.08
CA TRP A 564 8.81 29.72 60.42
C TRP A 564 10.18 29.09 60.56
N GLY A 565 10.65 28.95 61.80
CA GLY A 565 11.90 28.27 62.08
C GLY A 565 11.85 26.75 62.02
N GLU A 566 12.99 26.12 62.07
CA GLU A 566 13.12 24.67 62.28
C GLU A 566 12.43 24.27 63.56
N TRP A 567 11.73 23.17 63.58
CA TRP A 567 10.94 22.76 64.74
C TRP A 567 9.87 23.74 65.20
N ASN A 568 9.47 24.63 64.28
CA ASN A 568 8.53 25.72 64.56
C ASN A 568 8.96 26.71 65.65
N THR A 569 10.22 26.81 65.88
CA THR A 569 10.77 27.78 66.81
C THR A 569 11.38 28.93 66.01
N CYS A 570 10.71 30.04 65.96
CA CYS A 570 11.34 31.31 65.58
C CYS A 570 12.07 31.88 66.79
N VAL A 571 13.18 31.29 67.15
CA VAL A 571 14.00 31.73 68.27
C VAL A 571 14.77 32.97 67.83
N GLY A 572 14.50 34.06 68.36
CA GLY A 572 15.21 35.29 68.02
C GLY A 572 14.32 36.46 67.63
N LYS A 573 13.08 36.18 67.35
CA LYS A 573 12.04 37.21 67.35
C LYS A 573 12.00 38.22 66.19
N LYS A 574 12.99 38.24 65.33
CA LYS A 574 13.06 39.13 64.16
C LYS A 574 13.40 38.41 62.92
N LYS A 575 12.94 38.93 61.79
CA LYS A 575 13.34 38.52 60.48
C LYS A 575 14.86 38.39 60.40
N GLY A 576 15.35 37.29 59.81
CA GLY A 576 16.78 37.02 59.63
C GLY A 576 17.46 36.35 60.85
N SER A 577 16.78 36.11 61.95
CA SER A 577 17.41 35.46 63.12
C SER A 577 17.33 33.94 63.06
N VAL A 578 16.20 33.33 62.69
CA VAL A 578 16.04 31.85 62.50
C VAL A 578 14.77 31.58 61.70
N ILE A 579 14.78 31.85 60.43
CA ILE A 579 13.69 31.47 59.52
C ILE A 579 14.24 30.46 58.56
N TYR A 580 13.85 29.20 58.74
CA TYR A 580 14.35 28.10 57.92
C TYR A 580 13.40 27.68 56.82
N ASN A 581 12.10 27.89 56.97
CA ASN A 581 11.06 27.49 56.06
C ASN A 581 10.18 28.69 55.66
N ILE A 582 9.96 28.87 54.39
CA ILE A 582 9.07 29.88 53.84
C ILE A 582 8.15 29.23 52.84
N SER A 583 6.86 29.49 52.96
CA SER A 583 5.86 28.92 52.05
C SER A 583 4.69 29.84 51.81
N ALA A 584 4.38 30.07 50.57
CA ALA A 584 3.19 30.84 50.18
C ALA A 584 1.95 29.96 50.27
N GLY A 585 0.92 30.46 50.93
CA GLY A 585 -0.37 29.82 50.97
C GLY A 585 -0.98 29.69 49.55
N LEU A 586 -1.68 28.63 49.34
CA LEU A 586 -2.38 28.38 48.10
C LEU A 586 -3.71 27.63 48.30
N VAL A 587 -4.59 27.82 47.35
CA VAL A 587 -5.77 27.00 47.09
C VAL A 587 -5.58 26.40 45.68
N CYS A 588 -5.79 25.13 45.56
CA CYS A 588 -5.74 24.47 44.23
C CYS A 588 -6.94 23.55 44.02
N VAL A 589 -7.33 23.43 42.76
CA VAL A 589 -8.17 22.34 42.27
C VAL A 589 -7.24 21.23 41.85
N GLY A 590 -7.36 20.08 42.48
CA GLY A 590 -6.45 18.95 42.37
C GLY A 590 -6.02 18.45 43.74
N GLN A 591 -4.92 17.73 43.83
CA GLN A 591 -4.34 17.23 45.04
C GLN A 591 -2.90 17.73 45.17
N TYR A 592 -2.62 18.43 46.29
CA TYR A 592 -1.27 18.90 46.59
C TYR A 592 -0.41 17.78 47.17
N GLU A 593 0.65 17.39 46.50
CA GLU A 593 1.60 16.38 46.98
C GLU A 593 2.72 17.07 47.81
N VAL A 594 2.69 16.85 49.10
CA VAL A 594 3.66 17.46 50.05
C VAL A 594 5.09 17.04 49.73
N SER A 595 5.31 15.82 49.27
CA SER A 595 6.64 15.24 49.01
C SER A 595 7.34 15.85 47.78
N SER A 596 6.59 16.16 46.73
CA SER A 596 7.11 16.73 45.49
C SER A 596 6.86 18.23 45.36
N GLY A 597 5.85 18.75 46.07
CA GLY A 597 5.37 20.12 45.91
C GLY A 597 4.50 20.33 44.68
N GLU A 598 4.13 19.28 43.99
CA GLU A 598 3.31 19.30 42.78
C GLU A 598 1.82 19.24 43.10
N ILE A 599 1.02 19.73 42.17
CA ILE A 599 -0.43 19.63 42.24
C ILE A 599 -0.86 18.63 41.18
N LYS A 600 -1.31 17.45 41.59
CA LYS A 600 -1.93 16.48 40.69
C LYS A 600 -3.28 17.02 40.23
N PRO A 601 -3.50 17.13 38.91
CA PRO A 601 -4.75 17.67 38.39
C PRO A 601 -5.92 16.74 38.67
N LYS A 602 -7.12 17.30 38.74
CA LYS A 602 -8.38 16.58 38.98
C LYS A 602 -8.98 16.10 37.67
N GLU A 603 -9.40 14.86 37.60
CA GLU A 603 -10.12 14.32 36.46
C GLU A 603 -11.41 15.10 36.20
N ALA A 604 -11.55 15.62 34.98
CA ALA A 604 -12.71 16.40 34.53
C ALA A 604 -12.76 16.51 33.02
N TYR A 605 -13.89 16.15 32.42
CA TYR A 605 -14.15 16.31 30.99
C TYR A 605 -14.82 17.66 30.71
N ILE A 606 -14.07 18.73 30.82
CA ILE A 606 -14.51 20.13 30.74
C ILE A 606 -13.63 20.93 29.80
N ARG A 607 -14.21 21.98 29.21
CA ARG A 607 -13.47 22.92 28.33
C ARG A 607 -13.94 24.37 28.56
N PRO A 608 -13.58 24.99 29.68
CA PRO A 608 -13.94 26.38 29.99
C PRO A 608 -13.21 27.37 29.08
N THR A 609 -13.86 28.47 28.76
CA THR A 609 -13.24 29.61 28.03
C THR A 609 -12.42 30.51 28.94
N SER A 610 -12.81 30.61 30.21
CA SER A 610 -12.14 31.42 31.20
C SER A 610 -12.48 30.95 32.62
N ILE A 611 -11.74 31.44 33.60
CA ILE A 611 -12.08 31.36 35.02
C ILE A 611 -12.30 32.77 35.54
N SER A 612 -13.43 33.01 36.19
CA SER A 612 -13.73 34.26 36.93
C SER A 612 -13.60 34.01 38.42
N PHE A 613 -13.19 35.01 39.18
CA PHE A 613 -13.00 34.90 40.63
C PHE A 613 -13.22 36.23 41.32
N VAL A 614 -13.60 36.18 42.61
CA VAL A 614 -13.76 37.33 43.48
C VAL A 614 -12.63 37.30 44.51
N TYR A 615 -11.83 38.36 44.53
CA TYR A 615 -10.60 38.37 45.32
C TYR A 615 -10.19 39.75 45.82
N LYS A 616 -9.34 39.76 46.83
CA LYS A 616 -8.48 40.91 47.21
C LYS A 616 -7.04 40.42 47.41
N ALA A 617 -6.07 41.29 47.27
CA ALA A 617 -4.65 40.92 47.34
C ALA A 617 -3.80 42.02 47.93
N SER A 618 -2.80 41.61 48.71
CA SER A 618 -1.80 42.49 49.27
C SER A 618 -0.40 41.89 49.13
N PRO A 619 0.21 41.99 47.96
CA PRO A 619 1.60 41.56 47.76
C PRO A 619 2.54 42.41 48.65
N TYR A 620 3.58 41.73 49.16
CA TYR A 620 4.55 42.37 50.03
C TYR A 620 5.91 42.52 49.37
N ASN A 621 6.47 43.71 49.44
CA ASN A 621 7.84 44.07 49.04
C ASN A 621 8.22 43.62 47.63
N GLY A 622 7.33 43.82 46.65
CA GLY A 622 7.58 43.47 45.26
C GLY A 622 7.38 41.98 44.91
N ASP A 623 6.74 41.22 45.79
CA ASP A 623 6.23 39.86 45.44
C ASP A 623 4.97 40.00 44.60
N GLU A 624 4.54 38.88 44.02
CA GLU A 624 3.39 38.80 43.10
C GLU A 624 2.49 37.64 43.52
N TYR A 625 1.18 37.84 43.49
CA TYR A 625 0.24 36.73 43.56
C TYR A 625 0.11 36.01 42.20
N LEU A 626 -0.30 34.77 42.23
CA LEU A 626 -0.47 33.95 41.00
C LEU A 626 -1.84 33.29 41.00
N ILE A 627 -2.54 33.43 39.87
CA ILE A 627 -3.74 32.69 39.53
C ILE A 627 -3.46 31.96 38.21
N GLN A 628 -3.69 30.66 38.19
CA GLN A 628 -3.41 29.84 37.02
C GLN A 628 -4.49 28.77 36.86
N ILE A 629 -4.92 28.50 35.64
CA ILE A 629 -5.75 27.39 35.26
C ILE A 629 -5.04 26.62 34.14
N GLU A 630 -5.04 25.31 34.25
CA GLU A 630 -4.49 24.41 33.23
C GLU A 630 -5.48 23.31 32.93
N LEU A 631 -5.72 23.08 31.65
CA LEU A 631 -6.50 21.96 31.12
C LEU A 631 -5.50 20.97 30.55
N VAL A 632 -5.59 19.74 31.03
CA VAL A 632 -4.50 18.76 30.88
C VAL A 632 -5.03 17.48 30.24
N ASN A 633 -4.23 16.90 29.35
CA ASN A 633 -4.37 15.53 28.89
C ASN A 633 -3.35 14.66 29.63
N ILE A 634 -3.80 13.55 30.20
CA ILE A 634 -2.94 12.55 30.84
C ILE A 634 -3.14 11.21 30.13
N VAL A 635 -2.03 10.66 29.65
CA VAL A 635 -2.00 9.32 29.02
C VAL A 635 -0.86 8.53 29.69
N GLY A 636 -1.22 7.53 30.49
CA GLY A 636 -0.25 6.85 31.37
C GLY A 636 0.39 7.83 32.34
N ASP A 637 1.71 7.91 32.36
CA ASP A 637 2.47 8.84 33.22
C ASP A 637 2.78 10.19 32.55
N LYS A 638 2.33 10.38 31.30
CA LYS A 638 2.62 11.61 30.54
C LYS A 638 1.51 12.64 30.69
N GLU A 639 1.86 13.77 31.25
CA GLU A 639 1.02 14.96 31.34
C GLU A 639 1.33 15.92 30.18
N THR A 640 0.28 16.48 29.54
CA THR A 640 0.39 17.48 28.49
C THR A 640 -0.61 18.60 28.76
N VAL A 641 -0.14 19.84 28.91
CA VAL A 641 -1.00 21.02 29.08
C VAL A 641 -1.59 21.39 27.72
N ILE A 642 -2.91 21.27 27.60
CA ILE A 642 -3.68 21.56 26.39
C ILE A 642 -4.08 23.03 26.32
N GLY A 643 -4.42 23.59 27.46
CA GLY A 643 -4.81 25.00 27.58
C GLY A 643 -4.36 25.59 28.90
N GLU A 644 -3.96 26.84 28.88
CA GLU A 644 -3.46 27.53 30.07
C GLU A 644 -4.00 28.97 30.10
N GLY A 645 -4.36 29.38 31.31
CA GLY A 645 -4.62 30.79 31.63
C GLY A 645 -3.85 31.20 32.87
N LYS A 646 -3.23 32.37 32.86
CA LYS A 646 -2.37 32.83 33.95
C LYS A 646 -2.54 34.33 34.19
N LEU A 647 -2.66 34.72 35.46
CA LEU A 647 -2.54 36.07 35.95
C LEU A 647 -1.51 36.11 37.07
N GLN A 648 -0.45 36.86 36.91
CA GLN A 648 0.56 37.10 37.93
C GLN A 648 0.70 38.62 38.08
N SER A 649 0.59 39.13 39.32
CA SER A 649 0.61 40.56 39.54
C SER A 649 1.11 40.96 40.95
N GLY A 650 1.86 42.03 41.01
CA GLY A 650 2.29 42.71 42.24
C GLY A 650 1.36 43.84 42.70
N ASN A 651 0.21 44.00 42.04
CA ASN A 651 -0.72 45.09 42.39
C ASN A 651 -1.50 44.79 43.68
N THR A 652 -1.59 45.73 44.57
CA THR A 652 -2.49 45.64 45.73
C THR A 652 -3.93 45.85 45.29
N ILE A 653 -4.79 44.94 45.71
CA ILE A 653 -6.25 44.98 45.49
C ILE A 653 -6.92 45.08 46.87
N PRO A 654 -7.24 46.29 47.32
CA PRO A 654 -7.61 46.51 48.73
C PRO A 654 -9.03 46.06 49.09
N SER A 655 -9.91 45.87 48.11
CA SER A 655 -11.29 45.41 48.30
C SER A 655 -11.61 44.28 47.33
N TYR A 656 -12.62 43.47 47.67
CA TYR A 656 -13.05 42.39 46.79
C TYR A 656 -13.44 42.90 45.42
N THR A 657 -12.82 42.36 44.41
CA THR A 657 -12.93 42.77 43.02
C THR A 657 -13.11 41.50 42.17
N ASN A 658 -13.91 41.62 41.11
CA ASN A 658 -14.04 40.57 40.11
C ASN A 658 -12.79 40.53 39.22
N GLY A 659 -12.19 39.39 39.13
CA GLY A 659 -11.10 39.11 38.19
C GLY A 659 -11.51 38.03 37.20
N SER A 660 -10.81 37.94 36.08
CA SER A 660 -10.99 36.88 35.10
C SER A 660 -9.66 36.55 34.39
N VAL A 661 -9.50 35.28 34.06
CA VAL A 661 -8.36 34.81 33.27
C VAL A 661 -8.90 33.94 32.13
N ASN A 662 -8.61 34.33 30.89
CA ASN A 662 -8.96 33.54 29.71
C ASN A 662 -8.04 32.34 29.60
N VAL A 663 -8.59 31.21 29.14
CA VAL A 663 -7.82 30.02 28.82
C VAL A 663 -7.37 30.09 27.35
N ASN A 664 -6.08 30.06 27.14
CA ASN A 664 -5.46 30.00 25.83
C ASN A 664 -5.16 28.52 25.51
N TYR A 665 -5.85 28.01 24.52
CA TYR A 665 -5.67 26.60 24.06
C TYR A 665 -4.57 26.51 23.02
N ASN A 666 -3.71 25.51 23.14
CA ASN A 666 -2.60 25.29 22.22
C ASN A 666 -3.03 24.42 21.03
N ASP A 667 -3.08 25.01 19.84
CA ASP A 667 -3.47 24.35 18.61
C ASP A 667 -2.57 23.18 18.21
N ALA A 668 -1.33 23.14 18.71
CA ALA A 668 -0.43 22.02 18.48
C ALA A 668 -0.93 20.70 19.13
N TYR A 669 -1.82 20.82 20.11
CA TYR A 669 -2.41 19.69 20.83
C TYR A 669 -3.91 19.52 20.57
N ARG A 670 -4.42 20.08 19.47
CA ARG A 670 -5.84 20.02 19.12
C ARG A 670 -6.39 18.60 18.93
N ASP A 671 -5.52 17.64 18.68
CA ASP A 671 -5.83 16.21 18.55
C ASP A 671 -5.96 15.47 19.89
N LEU A 672 -5.59 16.12 21.00
CA LEU A 672 -5.68 15.55 22.33
C LEU A 672 -6.94 16.02 23.07
N PRO A 673 -7.71 15.12 23.71
CA PRO A 673 -8.84 15.50 24.56
C PRO A 673 -8.33 16.04 25.91
N ILE A 674 -9.12 16.89 26.51
CA ILE A 674 -8.91 17.29 27.91
C ILE A 674 -9.44 16.17 28.79
N SER A 675 -8.64 15.75 29.76
CA SER A 675 -9.01 14.73 30.74
C SER A 675 -9.01 15.23 32.17
N HIS A 676 -8.24 16.31 32.46
CA HIS A 676 -8.04 16.81 33.80
C HIS A 676 -7.97 18.35 33.82
N VAL A 677 -8.25 18.92 34.99
CA VAL A 677 -8.12 20.35 35.27
C VAL A 677 -7.25 20.57 36.52
N ARG A 678 -6.43 21.59 36.47
CA ARG A 678 -5.68 22.12 37.61
C ARG A 678 -5.92 23.61 37.68
N VAL A 679 -6.30 24.10 38.86
CA VAL A 679 -6.39 25.55 39.16
C VAL A 679 -5.52 25.84 40.34
N LEU A 680 -4.87 26.98 40.32
CA LEU A 680 -4.01 27.44 41.39
C LEU A 680 -4.29 28.92 41.70
N PHE A 681 -4.56 29.22 42.95
CA PHE A 681 -4.50 30.54 43.56
C PHE A 681 -3.36 30.51 44.58
N LYS A 682 -2.40 31.44 44.48
CA LYS A 682 -1.23 31.47 45.34
C LYS A 682 -0.95 32.88 45.83
N ALA A 683 -0.72 33.05 47.13
CA ALA A 683 -0.55 34.36 47.76
C ALA A 683 0.72 35.10 47.29
N GLY A 684 1.79 34.37 47.04
CA GLY A 684 3.08 34.90 46.64
C GLY A 684 3.89 33.94 45.78
N THR A 685 4.69 34.44 44.89
CA THR A 685 5.59 33.64 44.01
C THR A 685 7.02 33.60 44.55
N LYS A 686 7.39 34.53 45.42
CA LYS A 686 8.72 34.63 46.03
C LYS A 686 8.68 34.12 47.45
N GLU A 687 9.32 32.98 47.69
CA GLU A 687 9.37 32.30 48.99
C GLU A 687 10.76 32.53 49.64
N ASP A 688 11.10 33.78 49.90
CA ASP A 688 12.36 34.18 50.51
C ASP A 688 12.17 35.25 51.61
N GLU A 689 13.17 35.48 52.47
CA GLU A 689 13.11 36.35 53.63
C GLU A 689 12.85 37.83 53.24
N ASN A 690 13.24 38.29 52.07
CA ASN A 690 13.04 39.67 51.66
C ASN A 690 11.56 40.01 51.44
N HIS A 691 10.74 38.98 51.18
CA HIS A 691 9.32 39.09 50.95
C HIS A 691 8.47 38.76 52.18
N LEU A 692 9.04 38.78 53.37
CA LEU A 692 8.36 38.69 54.65
C LEU A 692 8.39 40.02 55.41
N GLU A 693 7.34 40.27 56.23
CA GLU A 693 7.27 41.39 57.17
C GLU A 693 8.40 41.33 58.22
N ASN A 694 8.56 42.39 58.99
CA ASN A 694 9.61 42.40 60.02
C ASN A 694 9.15 41.81 61.38
N ASP A 695 7.85 41.79 61.62
CA ASP A 695 7.32 41.45 62.94
C ASP A 695 6.74 40.04 62.99
N PHE A 696 7.14 39.29 63.98
CA PHE A 696 6.57 37.97 64.23
C PHE A 696 5.16 38.08 64.83
N ARG A 697 4.31 37.18 64.42
CA ARG A 697 2.94 37.05 64.89
C ARG A 697 2.83 35.87 65.85
N ASP A 698 1.86 35.95 66.77
CA ASP A 698 1.60 34.91 67.80
C ASP A 698 2.86 34.48 68.58
N ALA A 699 3.77 35.38 68.84
CA ALA A 699 4.97 35.09 69.58
C ALA A 699 4.62 34.79 71.06
N SER A 700 4.48 33.51 71.36
CA SER A 700 4.27 32.99 72.71
C SER A 700 5.31 31.96 73.10
N LEU A 701 5.68 31.91 74.35
CA LEU A 701 6.55 30.87 74.89
C LEU A 701 5.69 29.65 75.28
N LEU A 702 5.99 28.52 74.71
CA LEU A 702 5.42 27.22 75.10
C LEU A 702 6.58 26.29 75.47
N ASN A 703 6.71 25.92 76.72
CA ASN A 703 7.80 25.08 77.24
C ASN A 703 9.19 25.55 76.79
N GLY A 704 9.43 26.84 76.85
CA GLY A 704 10.71 27.44 76.51
C GLY A 704 10.95 27.70 75.04
N TYR A 705 10.02 27.35 74.16
CA TYR A 705 10.13 27.61 72.73
C TYR A 705 9.15 28.68 72.25
N THR A 706 9.58 29.50 71.36
CA THR A 706 8.73 30.54 70.75
C THR A 706 7.93 29.96 69.62
N THR A 707 6.60 30.07 69.70
CA THR A 707 5.67 29.61 68.69
C THR A 707 5.29 30.83 67.81
N ALA A 708 6.19 31.27 66.97
CA ALA A 708 5.94 32.45 66.15
C ALA A 708 6.07 32.13 64.68
N TYR A 709 5.32 32.82 63.91
CA TYR A 709 5.44 32.83 62.43
C TYR A 709 5.47 34.29 61.98
N ILE A 710 5.97 34.46 60.77
CA ILE A 710 6.04 35.77 60.09
C ILE A 710 5.29 35.68 58.77
N ILE A 711 4.62 36.71 58.34
CA ILE A 711 3.87 36.72 57.12
C ILE A 711 4.50 37.61 56.06
N GLY A 712 4.18 37.36 54.79
CA GLY A 712 4.50 38.20 53.67
C GLY A 712 3.26 38.55 52.86
N SER A 713 3.27 38.24 51.57
CA SER A 713 2.14 38.49 50.67
C SER A 713 0.88 37.79 51.11
N GLN A 714 -0.26 38.40 50.90
CA GLN A 714 -1.56 37.91 51.28
C GLN A 714 -2.53 37.95 50.10
N PHE A 715 -3.40 36.94 50.03
CA PHE A 715 -4.42 36.83 49.01
C PHE A 715 -5.70 36.27 49.63
N TRP A 716 -6.83 36.86 49.32
CA TRP A 716 -8.14 36.41 49.77
C TRP A 716 -8.97 36.02 48.57
N LEU A 717 -9.43 34.79 48.54
CA LEU A 717 -10.34 34.25 47.52
C LEU A 717 -11.70 34.02 48.16
N ASP A 718 -12.70 34.70 47.63
CA ASP A 718 -14.08 34.52 48.06
C ASP A 718 -14.75 33.39 47.26
N SER A 719 -14.64 33.48 45.94
CA SER A 719 -15.26 32.49 45.06
C SER A 719 -14.58 32.45 43.70
N PHE A 720 -14.80 31.38 42.94
CA PHE A 720 -14.41 31.30 41.53
C PHE A 720 -15.40 30.50 40.71
N THR A 721 -15.46 30.72 39.40
CA THR A 721 -16.43 30.15 38.49
C THR A 721 -15.76 29.86 37.17
N LEU A 722 -16.00 28.68 36.59
CA LEU A 722 -15.60 28.34 35.24
C LEU A 722 -16.63 28.83 34.22
N ASN A 723 -16.21 29.54 33.18
CA ASN A 723 -17.11 30.05 32.15
C ASN A 723 -17.04 29.20 30.89
N TYR A 724 -18.22 28.95 30.31
CA TYR A 724 -18.42 28.09 29.16
C TYR A 724 -19.20 28.84 28.07
N ASP A 725 -18.52 29.72 27.34
CA ASP A 725 -19.16 30.57 26.34
C ASP A 725 -19.39 29.88 25.00
N LYS A 726 -18.61 28.81 24.72
CA LYS A 726 -18.65 28.03 23.49
C LYS A 726 -19.19 26.62 23.69
#